data_b83263331f8c4bcbe50e0787bc8ef32d
#
_entry.id   b83263331f8c4bcbe50e0787bc8ef32d
#
_cell.length_a   1.000
_cell.length_b   1.000
_cell.length_c   1.000
_cell.angle_alpha   90.00
_cell.angle_beta   90.00
_cell.angle_gamma   90.00
#
_symmetry.space_group_name_H-M   'P 1'
#
loop_
_entity.id
_entity.type
_entity.pdbx_description
1 polymer ?
#
loop_
_entity_poly.entity_id
_entity_poly.type
_entity_poly.pdbx_seq_one_letter_code
_entity_poly.pdbx_strand_id
1 'polypeptide(L)'
;MASTKKKRRTEEEHREFNRDWTESFAFICNSDGLPTCLICHEKLAHNKKSNLERHFTKKHTQFASKYPAGEERKKAVDELQKQKQQSSSMLSNWTQSTSNVNLASFAVSLEIAKKGKPFTDGEYVKDCFIRASEELFRDFKNKPEILKKIKDLPLSAKTVQDRIAKMSSNVTYLQVEDIQLSSALSLAIDESCDIKDTAQVALFVRYMSSQGPKEELLGLLPLSRQTRGEDIANAVQKCLEDNKIDLNKIVSIATDGARSMTGKNKGATTILQSKINHEILTFHCIIHQEALCAQTFPAEIVEVMNLVIKIVNSILSKALYHRQFKEFLNEMETQYSDLLLHNKVRWLSKGKVLKRFALCLNEINTFLNEKGINHPELENDKWLQKFYFMVDITAKLNELNLKLQGKGNPAYVLVEELVCFEEKLILFAEDIQSGKLLHFQFLKQYRDKTSATVDTNYFSTVIKKIKDEFADRFEQFKTNKTTLAFIVNPLNTNSNEIHIEPFGIDTGSLEMQLIDLKSKALWSGKFTELKSKLEELEVQKCMYVTQQKWTALKEMPRVEALIFDAWNSLPDCYSEVKKLAFGVLTIFGSTYSCEQAFSCMNIIKSKVRSQLTNENLESCLKLKTTSYEPNLSKLSKTMQSQRSH
;
A
#
# COMPACT_ATOMS: atom_id res chain seq x y z
N MET A 1 6.64 -29.00 -85.30
CA MET A 1 6.71 -30.08 -84.33
C MET A 1 7.35 -29.51 -83.05
N ALA A 2 6.52 -29.12 -82.07
CA ALA A 2 6.97 -28.55 -80.81
C ALA A 2 6.77 -29.58 -79.67
N SER A 3 7.90 -30.00 -79.06
CA SER A 3 7.95 -30.96 -77.96
C SER A 3 7.55 -30.28 -76.64
N THR A 4 6.39 -30.63 -76.09
CA THR A 4 5.90 -30.19 -74.79
C THR A 4 6.59 -30.95 -73.65
N LYS A 5 7.48 -30.28 -72.89
CA LYS A 5 8.00 -30.78 -71.61
C LYS A 5 6.91 -30.71 -70.53
N LYS A 6 6.41 -31.84 -70.06
CA LYS A 6 5.53 -32.00 -68.90
C LYS A 6 6.31 -31.56 -67.63
N LYS A 7 5.84 -30.45 -66.97
CA LYS A 7 6.22 -30.08 -65.62
C LYS A 7 5.60 -31.08 -64.65
N ARG A 8 6.42 -31.87 -63.93
CA ARG A 8 6.00 -32.69 -62.81
C ARG A 8 5.59 -31.76 -61.64
N ARG A 9 4.31 -31.82 -61.23
CA ARG A 9 3.82 -31.29 -59.96
C ARG A 9 4.51 -32.10 -58.85
N THR A 10 5.28 -31.45 -57.96
CA THR A 10 5.72 -31.97 -56.67
C THR A 10 4.54 -31.85 -55.70
N GLU A 11 3.82 -32.94 -55.52
CA GLU A 11 2.93 -33.10 -54.35
C GLU A 11 3.88 -33.27 -53.16
N GLU A 12 3.76 -32.38 -52.14
CA GLU A 12 4.41 -32.52 -50.84
C GLU A 12 3.72 -33.68 -50.12
N GLU A 13 4.24 -34.88 -50.25
CA GLU A 13 3.84 -36.04 -49.46
C GLU A 13 4.41 -35.83 -48.03
N HIS A 14 3.57 -35.50 -47.05
CA HIS A 14 3.85 -35.65 -45.63
C HIS A 14 3.97 -37.14 -45.29
N ARG A 15 5.17 -37.70 -45.41
CA ARG A 15 5.46 -39.08 -45.00
C ARG A 15 5.77 -39.08 -43.52
N GLU A 16 5.05 -39.91 -42.76
CA GLU A 16 5.35 -40.16 -41.37
C GLU A 16 6.72 -40.86 -41.21
N PHE A 17 7.41 -40.63 -40.09
CA PHE A 17 8.65 -41.25 -39.74
C PHE A 17 8.43 -42.73 -39.41
N ASN A 18 9.13 -43.64 -40.17
CA ASN A 18 9.05 -45.07 -39.86
C ASN A 18 10.05 -45.41 -38.75
N ARG A 19 9.60 -46.07 -37.69
CA ARG A 19 10.39 -46.46 -36.53
C ARG A 19 11.54 -47.44 -36.87
N ASP A 20 11.41 -48.27 -37.89
CA ASP A 20 12.45 -49.19 -38.35
C ASP A 20 13.71 -48.46 -38.81
N TRP A 21 13.59 -47.19 -39.21
CA TRP A 21 14.74 -46.36 -39.59
C TRP A 21 15.63 -46.01 -38.41
N THR A 22 15.12 -46.11 -37.17
CA THR A 22 15.92 -45.92 -35.98
C THR A 22 16.96 -47.03 -35.86
N GLU A 23 16.57 -48.26 -35.95
CA GLU A 23 17.49 -49.42 -35.88
C GLU A 23 18.38 -49.51 -37.13
N SER A 24 17.81 -49.22 -38.31
CA SER A 24 18.56 -49.38 -39.59
C SER A 24 19.60 -48.29 -39.84
N PHE A 25 19.27 -47.03 -39.52
CA PHE A 25 20.05 -45.85 -39.91
C PHE A 25 20.39 -44.93 -38.75
N ALA A 26 20.10 -45.27 -37.49
CA ALA A 26 20.33 -44.45 -36.31
C ALA A 26 19.66 -43.06 -36.37
N PHE A 27 18.42 -42.97 -36.86
CA PHE A 27 17.61 -41.75 -36.85
C PHE A 27 16.43 -41.85 -35.90
N ILE A 28 16.05 -40.72 -35.31
CA ILE A 28 14.83 -40.55 -34.51
C ILE A 28 13.99 -39.41 -35.05
N CYS A 29 12.68 -39.46 -34.76
CA CYS A 29 11.78 -38.36 -35.04
C CYS A 29 11.95 -37.27 -33.96
N ASN A 30 12.14 -36.01 -34.36
CA ASN A 30 12.16 -34.87 -33.42
C ASN A 30 10.75 -34.32 -33.16
N SER A 31 10.68 -33.26 -32.34
CA SER A 31 9.41 -32.56 -32.00
C SER A 31 8.68 -31.99 -33.23
N ASP A 32 9.39 -31.69 -34.29
CA ASP A 32 8.87 -31.11 -35.55
C ASP A 32 8.42 -32.19 -36.54
N GLY A 33 8.46 -33.47 -36.14
CA GLY A 33 8.13 -34.61 -37.01
C GLY A 33 9.20 -34.97 -38.02
N LEU A 34 10.42 -34.40 -37.92
CA LEU A 34 11.54 -34.58 -38.88
C LEU A 34 12.63 -35.51 -38.34
N PRO A 35 13.37 -36.22 -39.26
CA PRO A 35 14.39 -37.17 -38.85
C PRO A 35 15.66 -36.45 -38.38
N THR A 36 16.16 -36.85 -37.22
CA THR A 36 17.44 -36.38 -36.65
C THR A 36 18.38 -37.56 -36.44
N CYS A 37 19.59 -37.45 -36.94
CA CYS A 37 20.62 -38.47 -36.77
C CYS A 37 21.11 -38.57 -35.33
N LEU A 38 21.16 -39.76 -34.75
CA LEU A 38 21.64 -40.01 -33.39
C LEU A 38 23.16 -39.89 -33.25
N ILE A 39 23.89 -40.04 -34.35
CA ILE A 39 25.37 -40.05 -34.34
C ILE A 39 25.94 -38.62 -34.47
N CYS A 40 25.45 -37.80 -35.43
CA CYS A 40 25.96 -36.45 -35.66
C CYS A 40 24.98 -35.33 -35.34
N HIS A 41 23.78 -35.66 -34.84
CA HIS A 41 22.69 -34.73 -34.48
C HIS A 41 22.15 -33.86 -35.62
N GLU A 42 22.49 -34.14 -36.87
CA GLU A 42 22.01 -33.38 -38.03
C GLU A 42 20.52 -33.67 -38.29
N LYS A 43 19.74 -32.63 -38.54
CA LYS A 43 18.33 -32.71 -38.91
C LYS A 43 18.22 -32.79 -40.44
N LEU A 44 17.40 -33.71 -40.93
CA LEU A 44 17.09 -33.79 -42.38
C LEU A 44 15.69 -33.19 -42.63
N ALA A 45 15.56 -32.53 -43.78
CA ALA A 45 14.35 -31.76 -44.11
C ALA A 45 13.10 -32.63 -44.46
N HIS A 46 13.28 -33.93 -44.73
CA HIS A 46 12.19 -34.80 -45.17
C HIS A 46 12.30 -36.22 -44.63
N ASN A 47 11.19 -36.84 -44.27
CA ASN A 47 11.06 -38.24 -43.89
C ASN A 47 11.14 -39.17 -45.14
N LYS A 48 12.31 -39.30 -45.75
CA LYS A 48 12.50 -40.12 -46.93
C LYS A 48 13.64 -41.14 -46.73
N LYS A 49 13.35 -42.44 -46.78
CA LYS A 49 14.31 -43.54 -46.54
C LYS A 49 15.63 -43.35 -47.27
N SER A 50 15.58 -43.02 -48.56
CA SER A 50 16.79 -42.81 -49.38
C SER A 50 17.71 -41.67 -48.90
N ASN A 51 17.13 -40.65 -48.22
CA ASN A 51 17.91 -39.55 -47.66
C ASN A 51 18.63 -39.98 -46.37
N LEU A 52 17.93 -40.71 -45.51
CA LEU A 52 18.47 -41.25 -44.24
C LEU A 52 19.57 -42.27 -44.55
N GLU A 53 19.32 -43.19 -45.46
CA GLU A 53 20.27 -44.22 -45.91
C GLU A 53 21.52 -43.59 -46.53
N ARG A 54 21.38 -42.63 -47.43
CA ARG A 54 22.49 -41.88 -48.05
C ARG A 54 23.30 -41.10 -47.00
N HIS A 55 22.64 -40.47 -46.04
CA HIS A 55 23.31 -39.77 -44.94
C HIS A 55 24.09 -40.75 -44.06
N PHE A 56 23.48 -41.86 -43.67
CA PHE A 56 24.10 -42.90 -42.85
C PHE A 56 25.31 -43.52 -43.55
N THR A 57 25.16 -43.95 -44.79
CA THR A 57 26.23 -44.63 -45.55
C THR A 57 27.38 -43.70 -45.94
N LYS A 58 27.12 -42.41 -46.19
CA LYS A 58 28.17 -41.46 -46.57
C LYS A 58 28.87 -40.79 -45.41
N LYS A 59 28.14 -40.42 -44.35
CA LYS A 59 28.72 -39.69 -43.21
C LYS A 59 29.14 -40.57 -42.04
N HIS A 60 28.61 -41.80 -41.95
CA HIS A 60 28.82 -42.68 -40.77
C HIS A 60 29.36 -44.06 -41.19
N THR A 61 30.23 -44.12 -42.18
CA THR A 61 30.84 -45.35 -42.67
C THR A 61 31.59 -46.13 -41.59
N GLN A 62 32.30 -45.44 -40.69
CA GLN A 62 33.00 -46.07 -39.57
C GLN A 62 32.01 -46.71 -38.57
N PHE A 63 30.89 -46.06 -38.28
CA PHE A 63 29.85 -46.62 -37.42
C PHE A 63 29.15 -47.82 -38.07
N ALA A 64 28.89 -47.70 -39.39
CA ALA A 64 28.28 -48.77 -40.15
C ALA A 64 29.17 -50.03 -40.26
N SER A 65 30.51 -49.86 -40.36
CA SER A 65 31.51 -50.97 -40.38
C SER A 65 31.71 -51.59 -39.01
N LYS A 66 31.70 -50.77 -37.94
CA LYS A 66 31.90 -51.23 -36.56
C LYS A 66 30.68 -52.00 -36.03
N TYR A 67 29.48 -51.60 -36.44
CA TYR A 67 28.22 -52.19 -36.02
C TYR A 67 27.44 -52.65 -37.28
N PRO A 68 27.63 -53.89 -37.76
CA PRO A 68 26.91 -54.42 -38.91
C PRO A 68 25.41 -54.53 -38.63
N ALA A 69 24.60 -54.58 -39.70
CA ALA A 69 23.15 -54.68 -39.56
C ALA A 69 22.75 -55.95 -38.80
N GLY A 70 21.89 -55.80 -37.79
CA GLY A 70 21.43 -56.84 -36.86
C GLY A 70 21.51 -56.43 -35.41
N GLU A 71 21.59 -57.38 -34.50
CA GLU A 71 21.56 -57.16 -33.06
C GLU A 71 22.66 -56.22 -32.51
N GLU A 72 23.84 -56.23 -33.09
CA GLU A 72 24.93 -55.35 -32.66
C GLU A 72 24.64 -53.87 -32.96
N ARG A 73 24.08 -53.60 -34.14
CA ARG A 73 23.65 -52.23 -34.49
C ARG A 73 22.51 -51.77 -33.62
N LYS A 74 21.54 -52.65 -33.35
CA LYS A 74 20.42 -52.35 -32.47
C LYS A 74 20.89 -51.94 -31.07
N LYS A 75 21.78 -52.73 -30.45
CA LYS A 75 22.39 -52.41 -29.15
C LYS A 75 23.12 -51.06 -29.15
N ALA A 76 23.92 -50.79 -30.20
CA ALA A 76 24.64 -49.54 -30.31
C ALA A 76 23.71 -48.32 -30.48
N VAL A 77 22.63 -48.48 -31.24
CA VAL A 77 21.60 -47.43 -31.42
C VAL A 77 20.81 -47.21 -30.13
N ASP A 78 20.44 -48.27 -29.40
CA ASP A 78 19.77 -48.17 -28.11
C ASP A 78 20.62 -47.43 -27.07
N GLU A 79 21.92 -47.64 -27.10
CA GLU A 79 22.88 -46.95 -26.23
C GLU A 79 22.97 -45.46 -26.56
N LEU A 80 23.02 -45.08 -27.87
CA LEU A 80 22.96 -43.70 -28.31
C LEU A 80 21.63 -43.02 -27.92
N GLN A 81 20.50 -43.74 -27.97
CA GLN A 81 19.20 -43.24 -27.51
C GLN A 81 19.18 -42.99 -26.01
N LYS A 82 19.70 -43.94 -25.20
CA LYS A 82 19.83 -43.78 -23.75
C LYS A 82 20.69 -42.59 -23.37
N GLN A 83 21.83 -42.40 -24.00
CA GLN A 83 22.70 -41.24 -23.78
C GLN A 83 22.02 -39.93 -24.12
N LYS A 84 21.25 -39.87 -25.22
CA LYS A 84 20.48 -38.68 -25.59
C LYS A 84 19.35 -38.38 -24.62
N GLN A 85 18.62 -39.41 -24.15
CA GLN A 85 17.58 -39.26 -23.11
C GLN A 85 18.15 -38.80 -21.77
N GLN A 86 19.30 -39.34 -21.35
CA GLN A 86 20.01 -38.90 -20.15
C GLN A 86 20.48 -37.45 -20.24
N SER A 87 21.05 -37.04 -21.39
CA SER A 87 21.47 -35.66 -21.60
C SER A 87 20.31 -34.67 -21.58
N SER A 88 19.18 -35.02 -22.21
CA SER A 88 17.98 -34.14 -22.17
C SER A 88 17.30 -34.10 -20.81
N SER A 89 17.28 -35.21 -20.05
CA SER A 89 16.77 -35.22 -18.67
C SER A 89 17.71 -34.47 -17.72
N MET A 90 19.00 -34.58 -17.86
CA MET A 90 19.99 -33.77 -17.12
C MET A 90 19.82 -32.27 -17.39
N LEU A 91 19.61 -31.87 -18.65
CA LEU A 91 19.41 -30.48 -19.04
C LEU A 91 18.08 -29.93 -18.48
N SER A 92 17.00 -30.72 -18.54
CA SER A 92 15.70 -30.33 -17.97
C SER A 92 15.76 -30.22 -16.45
N ASN A 93 16.39 -31.18 -15.76
CA ASN A 93 16.60 -31.13 -14.31
C ASN A 93 17.49 -29.95 -13.89
N TRP A 94 18.52 -29.63 -14.69
CA TRP A 94 19.37 -28.48 -14.43
C TRP A 94 18.64 -27.15 -14.63
N THR A 95 17.85 -26.99 -15.70
CA THR A 95 17.04 -25.78 -15.93
C THR A 95 15.98 -25.61 -14.86
N GLN A 96 15.31 -26.66 -14.44
CA GLN A 96 14.32 -26.62 -13.34
C GLN A 96 15.00 -26.29 -12.00
N SER A 97 16.16 -26.86 -11.72
CA SER A 97 16.93 -26.56 -10.50
C SER A 97 17.38 -25.10 -10.47
N THR A 98 17.84 -24.55 -11.60
CA THR A 98 18.24 -23.13 -11.72
C THR A 98 17.05 -22.19 -11.58
N SER A 99 15.87 -22.57 -12.11
CA SER A 99 14.62 -21.83 -11.93
C SER A 99 14.24 -21.73 -10.45
N ASN A 100 14.31 -22.82 -9.70
CA ASN A 100 13.98 -22.85 -8.28
C ASN A 100 14.94 -21.98 -7.44
N VAL A 101 16.24 -22.00 -7.76
CA VAL A 101 17.25 -21.15 -7.10
C VAL A 101 16.97 -19.66 -7.36
N ASN A 102 16.61 -19.29 -8.59
CA ASN A 102 16.21 -17.93 -8.92
C ASN A 102 14.92 -17.52 -8.22
N LEU A 103 13.91 -18.41 -8.20
CA LEU A 103 12.64 -18.17 -7.52
C LEU A 103 12.85 -17.92 -6.01
N ALA A 104 13.66 -18.76 -5.35
CA ALA A 104 14.01 -18.58 -3.95
C ALA A 104 14.73 -17.26 -3.69
N SER A 105 15.65 -16.85 -4.60
CA SER A 105 16.32 -15.57 -4.48
C SER A 105 15.37 -14.38 -4.65
N PHE A 106 14.37 -14.43 -5.55
CA PHE A 106 13.31 -13.42 -5.65
C PHE A 106 12.47 -13.37 -4.37
N ALA A 107 12.08 -14.53 -3.82
CA ALA A 107 11.28 -14.60 -2.60
C ALA A 107 11.99 -13.93 -1.41
N VAL A 108 13.29 -14.25 -1.20
CA VAL A 108 14.10 -13.61 -0.15
C VAL A 108 14.23 -12.10 -0.40
N SER A 109 14.50 -11.68 -1.64
CA SER A 109 14.62 -10.26 -1.99
C SER A 109 13.31 -9.50 -1.74
N LEU A 110 12.16 -10.13 -1.97
CA LEU A 110 10.84 -9.55 -1.67
C LEU A 110 10.66 -9.32 -0.17
N GLU A 111 11.02 -10.29 0.67
CA GLU A 111 10.94 -10.13 2.13
C GLU A 111 11.89 -9.04 2.65
N ILE A 112 13.10 -8.94 2.10
CA ILE A 112 14.03 -7.85 2.41
C ILE A 112 13.39 -6.49 2.10
N ALA A 113 12.74 -6.34 0.94
CA ALA A 113 12.04 -5.11 0.56
C ALA A 113 10.82 -4.83 1.47
N LYS A 114 9.94 -5.82 1.69
CA LYS A 114 8.75 -5.71 2.55
C LYS A 114 9.12 -5.29 3.98
N LYS A 115 10.25 -5.78 4.52
CA LYS A 115 10.76 -5.39 5.85
C LYS A 115 11.56 -4.08 5.84
N GLY A 116 11.81 -3.47 4.68
CA GLY A 116 12.59 -2.25 4.54
C GLY A 116 14.08 -2.40 4.91
N LYS A 117 14.63 -3.62 4.79
CA LYS A 117 15.99 -3.96 5.15
C LYS A 117 17.01 -3.56 4.07
N PRO A 118 18.30 -3.37 4.43
CA PRO A 118 19.36 -3.13 3.46
C PRO A 118 19.54 -4.26 2.45
N PHE A 119 20.01 -3.96 1.23
CA PHE A 119 20.26 -5.00 0.22
C PHE A 119 21.36 -5.98 0.64
N THR A 120 22.31 -5.52 1.46
CA THR A 120 23.37 -6.35 2.04
C THR A 120 22.86 -7.45 2.95
N ASP A 121 21.64 -7.31 3.49
CA ASP A 121 21.03 -8.34 4.33
C ASP A 121 20.76 -9.64 3.54
N GLY A 122 20.82 -9.61 2.19
CA GLY A 122 20.78 -10.80 1.37
C GLY A 122 21.90 -11.78 1.67
N GLU A 123 23.12 -11.29 1.88
CA GLU A 123 24.30 -12.10 2.24
C GLU A 123 24.13 -12.66 3.67
N TYR A 124 23.73 -11.83 4.62
CA TYR A 124 23.43 -12.26 5.98
C TYR A 124 22.36 -13.36 6.02
N VAL A 125 21.25 -13.19 5.30
CA VAL A 125 20.18 -14.20 5.22
C VAL A 125 20.70 -15.51 4.62
N LYS A 126 21.57 -15.45 3.60
CA LYS A 126 22.21 -16.62 3.01
C LYS A 126 23.07 -17.38 4.03
N ASP A 127 23.86 -16.67 4.81
CA ASP A 127 24.68 -17.27 5.89
C ASP A 127 23.79 -17.92 6.96
N CYS A 128 22.68 -17.29 7.32
CA CYS A 128 21.69 -17.88 8.23
C CYS A 128 21.11 -19.19 7.66
N PHE A 129 20.77 -19.22 6.36
CA PHE A 129 20.28 -20.45 5.71
C PHE A 129 21.31 -21.56 5.69
N ILE A 130 22.58 -21.27 5.41
CA ILE A 130 23.67 -22.26 5.43
C ILE A 130 23.78 -22.85 6.84
N ARG A 131 23.89 -22.01 7.85
CA ARG A 131 24.02 -22.44 9.25
C ARG A 131 22.85 -23.27 9.72
N ALA A 132 21.63 -22.78 9.52
CA ALA A 132 20.41 -23.51 9.89
C ALA A 132 20.32 -24.86 9.17
N SER A 133 20.67 -24.91 7.89
CA SER A 133 20.61 -26.13 7.09
C SER A 133 21.65 -27.17 7.49
N GLU A 134 22.81 -26.76 7.97
CA GLU A 134 23.83 -27.67 8.51
C GLU A 134 23.30 -28.50 9.68
N GLU A 135 22.45 -27.90 10.53
CA GLU A 135 21.84 -28.57 11.67
C GLU A 135 20.55 -29.30 11.29
N LEU A 136 19.62 -28.65 10.58
CA LEU A 136 18.32 -29.21 10.21
C LEU A 136 18.44 -30.46 9.32
N PHE A 137 19.45 -30.52 8.47
CA PHE A 137 19.67 -31.64 7.54
C PHE A 137 20.85 -32.52 7.94
N ARG A 138 21.24 -32.54 9.24
CA ARG A 138 22.40 -33.29 9.73
C ARG A 138 22.37 -34.76 9.30
N ASP A 139 21.26 -35.41 9.40
CA ASP A 139 21.09 -36.86 9.17
C ASP A 139 20.55 -37.21 7.77
N PHE A 140 20.42 -36.18 6.87
CA PHE A 140 19.91 -36.39 5.52
C PHE A 140 21.02 -36.83 4.56
N LYS A 141 20.79 -37.92 3.82
CA LYS A 141 21.76 -38.44 2.81
C LYS A 141 22.14 -37.44 1.72
N ASN A 142 21.18 -36.55 1.35
CA ASN A 142 21.38 -35.53 0.30
C ASN A 142 21.76 -34.13 0.87
N LYS A 143 22.19 -34.06 2.14
CA LYS A 143 22.66 -32.81 2.77
C LYS A 143 23.67 -32.02 1.90
N PRO A 144 24.71 -32.65 1.28
CA PRO A 144 25.66 -31.92 0.46
C PRO A 144 25.02 -31.19 -0.74
N GLU A 145 24.02 -31.83 -1.37
CA GLU A 145 23.28 -31.23 -2.49
C GLU A 145 22.40 -30.06 -2.04
N ILE A 146 21.72 -30.19 -0.90
CA ILE A 146 20.92 -29.12 -0.30
C ILE A 146 21.79 -27.91 0.03
N LEU A 147 22.90 -28.12 0.73
CA LEU A 147 23.86 -27.06 1.07
C LEU A 147 24.44 -26.40 -0.17
N LYS A 148 24.77 -27.18 -1.22
CA LYS A 148 25.24 -26.62 -2.49
C LYS A 148 24.21 -25.67 -3.11
N LYS A 149 22.94 -26.08 -3.20
CA LYS A 149 21.86 -25.24 -3.73
C LYS A 149 21.69 -23.94 -2.92
N ILE A 150 21.81 -24.00 -1.59
CA ILE A 150 21.73 -22.80 -0.73
C ILE A 150 22.95 -21.89 -0.97
N LYS A 151 24.15 -22.46 -1.08
CA LYS A 151 25.38 -21.71 -1.40
C LYS A 151 25.32 -21.05 -2.80
N ASP A 152 24.60 -21.66 -3.74
CA ASP A 152 24.39 -21.13 -5.09
C ASP A 152 23.30 -20.04 -5.17
N LEU A 153 22.55 -19.76 -4.08
CA LEU A 153 21.53 -18.69 -4.05
C LEU A 153 22.19 -17.32 -4.34
N PRO A 154 21.79 -16.63 -5.44
CA PRO A 154 22.35 -15.32 -5.76
C PRO A 154 21.67 -14.24 -4.91
N LEU A 155 22.27 -13.90 -3.77
CA LEU A 155 21.77 -12.93 -2.78
C LEU A 155 22.78 -11.83 -2.46
N SER A 156 23.73 -11.54 -3.39
CA SER A 156 24.57 -10.35 -3.25
C SER A 156 23.75 -9.07 -3.24
N ALA A 157 24.24 -8.01 -2.61
CA ALA A 157 23.55 -6.72 -2.52
C ALA A 157 23.06 -6.21 -3.88
N LYS A 158 23.90 -6.33 -4.93
CA LYS A 158 23.53 -5.97 -6.32
C LYS A 158 22.40 -6.85 -6.86
N THR A 159 22.46 -8.15 -6.60
CA THR A 159 21.41 -9.08 -7.06
C THR A 159 20.07 -8.78 -6.38
N VAL A 160 20.08 -8.54 -5.07
CA VAL A 160 18.86 -8.16 -4.31
C VAL A 160 18.28 -6.87 -4.86
N GLN A 161 19.12 -5.85 -5.12
CA GLN A 161 18.71 -4.59 -5.73
C GLN A 161 18.04 -4.81 -7.10
N ASP A 162 18.68 -5.55 -8.00
CA ASP A 162 18.15 -5.82 -9.36
C ASP A 162 16.82 -6.58 -9.31
N ARG A 163 16.66 -7.53 -8.38
CA ARG A 163 15.42 -8.28 -8.20
C ARG A 163 14.30 -7.40 -7.67
N ILE A 164 14.59 -6.53 -6.71
CA ILE A 164 13.62 -5.56 -6.15
C ILE A 164 13.14 -4.61 -7.26
N ALA A 165 14.03 -4.08 -8.08
CA ALA A 165 13.66 -3.22 -9.21
C ALA A 165 12.75 -3.96 -10.21
N LYS A 166 13.07 -5.22 -10.57
CA LYS A 166 12.24 -6.03 -11.48
C LYS A 166 10.85 -6.35 -10.88
N MET A 167 10.78 -6.66 -9.59
CA MET A 167 9.51 -6.91 -8.90
C MET A 167 8.66 -5.63 -8.82
N SER A 168 9.28 -4.49 -8.52
CA SER A 168 8.61 -3.19 -8.51
C SER A 168 8.02 -2.84 -9.88
N SER A 169 8.80 -3.04 -10.96
CA SER A 169 8.31 -2.83 -12.33
C SER A 169 7.16 -3.78 -12.70
N ASN A 170 7.21 -5.02 -12.24
CA ASN A 170 6.10 -5.98 -12.45
C ASN A 170 4.83 -5.56 -11.69
N VAL A 171 4.97 -5.06 -10.45
CA VAL A 171 3.84 -4.50 -9.69
C VAL A 171 3.26 -3.29 -10.41
N THR A 172 4.09 -2.35 -10.88
CA THR A 172 3.61 -1.19 -11.66
C THR A 172 2.84 -1.62 -12.90
N TYR A 173 3.32 -2.64 -13.61
CA TYR A 173 2.62 -3.18 -14.77
C TYR A 173 1.22 -3.71 -14.40
N LEU A 174 1.09 -4.48 -13.33
CA LEU A 174 -0.20 -5.01 -12.85
C LEU A 174 -1.14 -3.89 -12.39
N GLN A 175 -0.62 -2.88 -11.71
CA GLN A 175 -1.38 -1.69 -11.30
C GLN A 175 -1.95 -0.96 -12.52
N VAL A 176 -1.13 -0.72 -13.53
CA VAL A 176 -1.52 0.00 -14.75
C VAL A 176 -2.57 -0.78 -15.54
N GLU A 177 -2.43 -2.11 -15.67
CA GLU A 177 -3.46 -2.95 -16.31
C GLU A 177 -4.83 -2.79 -15.63
N ASP A 178 -4.90 -2.86 -14.30
CA ASP A 178 -6.15 -2.69 -13.57
C ASP A 178 -6.71 -1.26 -13.68
N ILE A 179 -5.84 -0.22 -13.62
CA ILE A 179 -6.24 1.18 -13.78
C ILE A 179 -6.82 1.45 -15.18
N GLN A 180 -6.25 0.85 -16.22
CA GLN A 180 -6.74 1.01 -17.58
C GLN A 180 -8.14 0.42 -17.77
N LEU A 181 -8.49 -0.61 -17.02
CA LEU A 181 -9.83 -1.22 -17.03
C LEU A 181 -10.83 -0.46 -16.14
N SER A 182 -10.37 0.35 -15.21
CA SER A 182 -11.23 1.11 -14.30
C SER A 182 -11.92 2.27 -15.04
N SER A 183 -13.20 2.52 -14.71
CA SER A 183 -13.98 3.64 -15.25
C SER A 183 -13.66 4.98 -14.60
N ALA A 184 -13.20 4.96 -13.37
CA ALA A 184 -12.89 6.16 -12.58
C ALA A 184 -11.70 5.89 -11.64
N LEU A 185 -10.94 6.94 -11.33
CA LEU A 185 -9.87 6.91 -10.34
C LEU A 185 -9.81 8.23 -9.57
N SER A 186 -9.23 8.18 -8.38
CA SER A 186 -8.96 9.37 -7.56
C SER A 186 -7.50 9.39 -7.12
N LEU A 187 -6.96 10.59 -6.92
CA LEU A 187 -5.58 10.80 -6.51
C LEU A 187 -5.51 11.31 -5.07
N ALA A 188 -4.52 10.85 -4.31
CA ALA A 188 -4.07 11.48 -3.08
C ALA A 188 -2.61 11.90 -3.25
N ILE A 189 -2.33 13.19 -3.00
CA ILE A 189 -1.03 13.81 -3.24
C ILE A 189 -0.58 14.51 -1.96
N ASP A 190 0.65 14.23 -1.55
CA ASP A 190 1.27 14.86 -0.38
C ASP A 190 2.78 14.98 -0.59
N GLU A 191 3.43 15.94 0.06
CA GLU A 191 4.87 16.20 -0.06
C GLU A 191 5.57 16.08 1.29
N SER A 192 6.74 15.46 1.29
CA SER A 192 7.62 15.41 2.46
C SER A 192 9.08 15.33 2.04
N CYS A 193 10.00 15.71 2.91
CA CYS A 193 11.43 15.58 2.66
C CYS A 193 11.97 14.25 3.16
N ASP A 194 12.89 13.66 2.39
CA ASP A 194 13.67 12.52 2.86
C ASP A 194 14.85 12.98 3.74
N ILE A 195 15.63 12.03 4.26
CA ILE A 195 16.76 12.32 5.18
C ILE A 195 17.87 13.17 4.57
N LYS A 196 17.86 13.39 3.25
CA LYS A 196 18.79 14.29 2.52
C LYS A 196 18.16 15.60 2.11
N ASP A 197 17.02 15.96 2.70
CA ASP A 197 16.24 17.13 2.36
C ASP A 197 15.77 17.17 0.88
N THR A 198 15.70 15.99 0.23
CA THR A 198 15.09 15.88 -1.09
C THR A 198 13.59 15.85 -0.92
N ALA A 199 12.89 16.83 -1.51
CA ALA A 199 11.44 16.85 -1.54
C ALA A 199 10.91 15.67 -2.38
N GLN A 200 10.01 14.90 -1.80
CA GLN A 200 9.40 13.70 -2.39
C GLN A 200 7.88 13.89 -2.42
N VAL A 201 7.28 13.81 -3.59
CA VAL A 201 5.82 13.80 -3.72
C VAL A 201 5.34 12.36 -3.76
N ALA A 202 4.53 11.96 -2.80
CA ALA A 202 3.85 10.68 -2.80
C ALA A 202 2.55 10.80 -3.60
N LEU A 203 2.42 10.00 -4.65
CA LEU A 203 1.22 9.93 -5.49
C LEU A 203 0.55 8.58 -5.28
N PHE A 204 -0.58 8.60 -4.58
CA PHE A 204 -1.46 7.43 -4.45
C PHE A 204 -2.63 7.52 -5.41
N VAL A 205 -3.09 6.38 -5.87
CA VAL A 205 -4.26 6.23 -6.72
C VAL A 205 -5.22 5.22 -6.09
N ARG A 206 -6.52 5.55 -6.09
CA ARG A 206 -7.60 4.62 -5.72
C ARG A 206 -8.49 4.39 -6.93
N TYR A 207 -8.81 3.13 -7.19
CA TYR A 207 -9.59 2.69 -8.35
C TYR A 207 -10.30 1.37 -8.05
N MET A 208 -11.28 1.02 -8.89
CA MET A 208 -11.97 -0.26 -8.82
C MET A 208 -11.31 -1.27 -9.76
N SER A 209 -10.76 -2.34 -9.21
CA SER A 209 -10.33 -3.51 -9.98
C SER A 209 -11.47 -4.54 -10.07
N SER A 210 -11.28 -5.58 -10.87
CA SER A 210 -12.20 -6.72 -10.90
C SER A 210 -12.35 -7.45 -9.56
N GLN A 211 -11.38 -7.29 -8.67
CA GLN A 211 -11.36 -7.89 -7.33
C GLN A 211 -11.83 -6.93 -6.22
N GLY A 212 -12.26 -5.73 -6.59
CA GLY A 212 -12.70 -4.70 -5.65
C GLY A 212 -11.80 -3.46 -5.59
N PRO A 213 -12.00 -2.62 -4.57
CA PRO A 213 -11.28 -1.36 -4.43
C PRO A 213 -9.79 -1.59 -4.15
N LYS A 214 -8.95 -0.86 -4.87
CA LYS A 214 -7.49 -0.83 -4.72
C LYS A 214 -7.03 0.57 -4.37
N GLU A 215 -6.06 0.66 -3.46
CA GLU A 215 -5.40 1.91 -3.05
C GLU A 215 -3.89 1.67 -3.04
N GLU A 216 -3.19 2.26 -4.02
CA GLU A 216 -1.82 1.91 -4.36
C GLU A 216 -0.93 3.12 -4.55
N LEU A 217 0.35 2.99 -4.18
CA LEU A 217 1.38 3.96 -4.52
C LEU A 217 1.71 3.86 -6.01
N LEU A 218 1.33 4.88 -6.78
CA LEU A 218 1.68 4.97 -8.20
C LEU A 218 3.13 5.42 -8.39
N GLY A 219 3.58 6.41 -7.61
CA GLY A 219 4.95 6.90 -7.67
C GLY A 219 5.38 7.67 -6.41
N LEU A 220 6.70 7.68 -6.18
CA LEU A 220 7.37 8.58 -5.25
C LEU A 220 8.27 9.51 -6.08
N LEU A 221 7.82 10.76 -6.26
CA LEU A 221 8.34 11.68 -7.27
C LEU A 221 9.30 12.69 -6.65
N PRO A 222 10.61 12.59 -6.91
CA PRO A 222 11.58 13.54 -6.37
C PRO A 222 11.50 14.88 -7.08
N LEU A 223 11.47 15.99 -6.33
CA LEU A 223 11.57 17.34 -6.84
C LEU A 223 13.00 17.86 -6.66
N SER A 224 13.60 18.38 -7.72
CA SER A 224 15.04 18.68 -7.75
C SER A 224 15.42 20.08 -7.25
N ARG A 225 14.49 21.05 -7.23
CA ARG A 225 14.82 22.46 -6.90
C ARG A 225 13.80 23.17 -6.04
N GLN A 226 12.54 23.16 -6.44
CA GLN A 226 11.46 23.90 -5.79
C GLN A 226 10.23 23.02 -5.63
N THR A 227 9.42 23.33 -4.62
CA THR A 227 8.17 22.63 -4.31
C THR A 227 6.98 23.54 -4.61
N ARG A 228 7.01 24.19 -5.79
CA ARG A 228 5.90 25.02 -6.26
C ARG A 228 4.79 24.12 -6.80
N GLY A 229 3.56 24.63 -6.81
CA GLY A 229 2.43 23.88 -7.36
C GLY A 229 2.64 23.43 -8.81
N GLU A 230 3.32 24.22 -9.63
CA GLU A 230 3.69 23.86 -11.00
C GLU A 230 4.67 22.68 -11.06
N ASP A 231 5.69 22.67 -10.19
CA ASP A 231 6.67 21.58 -10.14
C ASP A 231 6.00 20.26 -9.72
N ILE A 232 5.10 20.33 -8.73
CA ILE A 232 4.31 19.19 -8.27
C ILE A 232 3.36 18.70 -9.37
N ALA A 233 2.59 19.61 -9.99
CA ALA A 233 1.64 19.26 -11.04
C ALA A 233 2.33 18.63 -12.25
N ASN A 234 3.49 19.15 -12.67
CA ASN A 234 4.25 18.60 -13.78
C ASN A 234 4.82 17.20 -13.43
N ALA A 235 5.32 16.98 -12.21
CA ALA A 235 5.79 15.68 -11.77
C ALA A 235 4.65 14.64 -11.75
N VAL A 236 3.48 15.01 -11.23
CA VAL A 236 2.28 14.16 -11.21
C VAL A 236 1.82 13.84 -12.63
N GLN A 237 1.68 14.88 -13.49
CA GLN A 237 1.26 14.68 -14.88
C GLN A 237 2.22 13.74 -15.61
N LYS A 238 3.53 13.99 -15.52
CA LYS A 238 4.54 13.13 -16.13
C LYS A 238 4.42 11.68 -15.65
N CYS A 239 4.22 11.45 -14.35
CA CYS A 239 4.02 10.11 -13.82
C CYS A 239 2.78 9.42 -14.41
N LEU A 240 1.67 10.15 -14.59
CA LEU A 240 0.45 9.62 -15.20
C LEU A 240 0.67 9.30 -16.69
N GLU A 241 1.32 10.20 -17.43
CA GLU A 241 1.66 10.02 -18.85
C GLU A 241 2.62 8.82 -19.08
N ASP A 242 3.70 8.74 -18.30
CA ASP A 242 4.68 7.64 -18.37
C ASP A 242 4.00 6.27 -18.13
N ASN A 243 2.96 6.23 -17.31
CA ASN A 243 2.15 5.05 -17.05
C ASN A 243 0.92 4.93 -17.97
N LYS A 244 0.74 5.81 -18.96
CA LYS A 244 -0.37 5.83 -19.92
C LYS A 244 -1.75 5.85 -19.24
N ILE A 245 -1.88 6.58 -18.14
CA ILE A 245 -3.13 6.76 -17.40
C ILE A 245 -3.84 7.99 -17.97
N ASP A 246 -5.10 7.81 -18.38
CA ASP A 246 -5.93 8.89 -18.91
C ASP A 246 -6.37 9.83 -17.77
N LEU A 247 -6.01 11.10 -17.91
CA LEU A 247 -6.38 12.17 -16.97
C LEU A 247 -7.90 12.35 -16.84
N ASN A 248 -8.65 12.05 -17.91
CA ASN A 248 -10.11 12.18 -17.92
C ASN A 248 -10.83 11.11 -17.08
N LYS A 249 -10.13 10.11 -16.56
CA LYS A 249 -10.67 9.17 -15.56
C LYS A 249 -10.60 9.69 -14.13
N ILE A 250 -9.92 10.79 -13.88
CA ILE A 250 -9.75 11.35 -12.53
C ILE A 250 -11.05 12.03 -12.12
N VAL A 251 -11.67 11.55 -11.06
CA VAL A 251 -12.92 12.12 -10.50
C VAL A 251 -12.66 12.95 -9.26
N SER A 252 -11.57 12.71 -8.53
CA SER A 252 -11.22 13.54 -7.38
C SER A 252 -9.71 13.57 -7.09
N ILE A 253 -9.29 14.66 -6.40
CA ILE A 253 -7.92 14.83 -5.89
C ILE A 253 -8.00 15.26 -4.41
N ALA A 254 -7.27 14.57 -3.54
CA ALA A 254 -7.10 14.94 -2.12
C ALA A 254 -5.64 15.36 -1.86
N THR A 255 -5.45 16.46 -1.10
CA THR A 255 -4.11 16.98 -0.75
C THR A 255 -4.06 17.46 0.70
N ASP A 256 -2.87 17.81 1.20
CA ASP A 256 -2.65 18.37 2.55
C ASP A 256 -3.14 19.82 2.75
N GLY A 257 -3.54 20.49 1.67
CA GLY A 257 -4.03 21.87 1.73
C GLY A 257 -2.95 22.95 1.80
N ALA A 258 -1.67 22.60 1.66
CA ALA A 258 -0.59 23.57 1.53
C ALA A 258 -0.83 24.54 0.35
N ARG A 259 -0.30 25.76 0.43
CA ARG A 259 -0.48 26.75 -0.65
C ARG A 259 0.07 26.29 -2.00
N SER A 260 1.12 25.47 -2.00
CA SER A 260 1.65 24.80 -3.20
C SER A 260 0.65 23.80 -3.79
N MET A 261 -0.21 23.20 -2.97
CA MET A 261 -1.23 22.23 -3.40
C MET A 261 -2.52 22.92 -3.84
N THR A 262 -3.10 23.81 -2.99
CA THR A 262 -4.47 24.32 -3.15
C THR A 262 -4.57 25.81 -3.54
N GLY A 263 -3.45 26.47 -3.84
CA GLY A 263 -3.46 27.91 -4.21
C GLY A 263 -4.32 28.19 -5.44
N LYS A 264 -5.23 29.17 -5.35
CA LYS A 264 -6.25 29.49 -6.37
C LYS A 264 -5.73 29.62 -7.81
N ASN A 265 -4.51 30.16 -8.02
CA ASN A 265 -3.99 30.43 -9.36
C ASN A 265 -2.81 29.53 -9.74
N LYS A 266 -2.04 29.04 -8.76
CA LYS A 266 -0.77 28.32 -8.97
C LYS A 266 -0.64 27.07 -8.11
N GLY A 267 -1.71 26.61 -7.48
CA GLY A 267 -1.74 25.37 -6.75
C GLY A 267 -1.69 24.16 -7.69
N ALA A 268 -1.07 23.08 -7.25
CA ALA A 268 -0.94 21.86 -8.05
C ALA A 268 -2.31 21.31 -8.48
N THR A 269 -3.30 21.30 -7.58
CA THR A 269 -4.67 20.86 -7.89
C THR A 269 -5.34 21.73 -8.95
N THR A 270 -5.20 23.07 -8.88
CA THR A 270 -5.74 24.00 -9.86
C THR A 270 -5.12 23.80 -11.24
N ILE A 271 -3.80 23.58 -11.30
CA ILE A 271 -3.08 23.31 -12.55
C ILE A 271 -3.51 21.95 -13.13
N LEU A 272 -3.62 20.92 -12.31
CA LEU A 272 -4.08 19.61 -12.77
C LEU A 272 -5.53 19.68 -13.27
N GLN A 273 -6.42 20.36 -12.54
CA GLN A 273 -7.81 20.54 -12.95
C GLN A 273 -7.94 21.25 -14.29
N SER A 274 -7.10 22.26 -14.56
CA SER A 274 -7.13 22.96 -15.86
C SER A 274 -6.74 22.07 -17.06
N LYS A 275 -6.12 20.93 -16.81
CA LYS A 275 -5.71 19.93 -17.81
C LYS A 275 -6.71 18.78 -17.97
N ILE A 276 -7.65 18.68 -17.05
CA ILE A 276 -8.75 17.68 -17.07
C ILE A 276 -9.97 18.35 -17.72
N ASN A 277 -10.59 17.69 -18.69
CA ASN A 277 -11.63 18.27 -19.52
C ASN A 277 -13.05 18.26 -18.87
N HIS A 278 -13.13 17.94 -17.58
CA HIS A 278 -14.38 17.92 -16.83
C HIS A 278 -14.16 18.40 -15.39
N GLU A 279 -15.23 18.63 -14.67
CA GLU A 279 -15.19 18.98 -13.27
C GLU A 279 -14.72 17.79 -12.43
N ILE A 280 -13.89 18.05 -11.42
CA ILE A 280 -13.44 17.06 -10.44
C ILE A 280 -13.68 17.55 -9.02
N LEU A 281 -13.86 16.61 -8.08
CA LEU A 281 -13.91 16.93 -6.66
C LEU A 281 -12.50 17.13 -6.11
N THR A 282 -12.27 18.23 -5.41
CA THR A 282 -11.00 18.47 -4.72
C THR A 282 -11.24 18.52 -3.22
N PHE A 283 -10.45 17.76 -2.46
CA PHE A 283 -10.58 17.70 -1.00
C PHE A 283 -9.28 18.07 -0.31
N HIS A 284 -9.38 18.93 0.69
CA HIS A 284 -8.31 19.10 1.65
C HIS A 284 -8.38 17.97 2.67
N CYS A 285 -7.28 17.25 2.88
CA CYS A 285 -7.18 16.11 3.78
C CYS A 285 -7.86 16.35 5.13
N ILE A 286 -8.81 15.49 5.46
CA ILE A 286 -9.65 15.61 6.67
C ILE A 286 -8.81 15.60 7.96
N ILE A 287 -7.74 14.78 7.98
CA ILE A 287 -6.82 14.67 9.13
C ILE A 287 -6.00 15.97 9.30
N HIS A 288 -5.55 16.57 8.19
CA HIS A 288 -4.86 17.85 8.22
C HIS A 288 -5.78 18.99 8.68
N GLN A 289 -7.00 19.01 8.20
CA GLN A 289 -7.98 20.02 8.62
C GLN A 289 -8.33 19.88 10.10
N GLU A 290 -8.51 18.66 10.62
CA GLU A 290 -8.71 18.40 12.04
C GLU A 290 -7.53 18.92 12.88
N ALA A 291 -6.31 18.65 12.45
CA ALA A 291 -5.10 19.17 13.11
C ALA A 291 -5.02 20.70 13.10
N LEU A 292 -5.51 21.36 12.05
CA LEU A 292 -5.60 22.82 11.97
C LEU A 292 -6.66 23.38 12.92
N CYS A 293 -7.85 22.76 13.02
CA CYS A 293 -8.87 23.12 14.01
C CYS A 293 -8.30 23.02 15.43
N ALA A 294 -7.52 21.99 15.70
CA ALA A 294 -6.86 21.83 16.99
C ALA A 294 -5.77 22.88 17.29
N GLN A 295 -5.39 23.75 16.34
CA GLN A 295 -4.45 24.86 16.55
C GLN A 295 -5.14 26.20 16.84
N THR A 296 -6.45 26.28 16.77
CA THR A 296 -7.22 27.53 16.94
C THR A 296 -7.51 27.88 18.41
N PHE A 297 -6.82 27.26 19.34
CA PHE A 297 -6.89 27.62 20.75
C PHE A 297 -6.43 29.08 20.98
N PRO A 298 -7.07 29.81 21.94
CA PRO A 298 -6.59 31.11 22.37
C PRO A 298 -5.13 31.07 22.82
N ALA A 299 -4.41 32.19 22.61
CA ALA A 299 -2.98 32.31 22.94
C ALA A 299 -2.66 31.83 24.38
N GLU A 300 -3.51 32.19 25.32
CA GLU A 300 -3.34 31.79 26.75
C GLU A 300 -3.37 30.26 26.96
N ILE A 301 -4.15 29.52 26.17
CA ILE A 301 -4.19 28.05 26.23
C ILE A 301 -2.98 27.46 25.51
N VAL A 302 -2.55 28.09 24.42
CA VAL A 302 -1.31 27.68 23.70
C VAL A 302 -0.07 27.87 24.60
N GLU A 303 -0.02 28.91 25.41
CA GLU A 303 1.07 29.17 26.38
C GLU A 303 1.16 28.03 27.42
N VAL A 304 0.02 27.51 27.89
CA VAL A 304 0.00 26.33 28.78
C VAL A 304 0.69 25.14 28.13
N MET A 305 0.35 24.84 26.89
CA MET A 305 0.99 23.75 26.13
C MET A 305 2.50 23.97 25.97
N ASN A 306 2.91 25.19 25.64
CA ASN A 306 4.31 25.53 25.43
C ASN A 306 5.11 25.37 26.71
N LEU A 307 4.55 25.76 27.86
CA LEU A 307 5.19 25.57 29.16
C LEU A 307 5.34 24.09 29.50
N VAL A 308 4.29 23.27 29.35
CA VAL A 308 4.36 21.82 29.56
C VAL A 308 5.47 21.18 28.70
N ILE A 309 5.51 21.52 27.40
CA ILE A 309 6.55 21.01 26.49
C ILE A 309 7.95 21.46 26.95
N LYS A 310 8.10 22.71 27.38
CA LYS A 310 9.37 23.25 27.89
C LYS A 310 9.84 22.48 29.13
N ILE A 311 8.94 22.24 30.08
CA ILE A 311 9.25 21.48 31.30
C ILE A 311 9.64 20.04 30.94
N VAL A 312 8.83 19.32 30.16
CA VAL A 312 9.12 17.95 29.73
C VAL A 312 10.47 17.87 29.05
N ASN A 313 10.76 18.78 28.12
CA ASN A 313 12.04 18.82 27.42
C ASN A 313 13.20 19.15 28.36
N SER A 314 13.02 20.01 29.37
CA SER A 314 14.07 20.34 30.35
C SER A 314 14.49 19.14 31.17
N ILE A 315 13.57 18.22 31.46
CA ILE A 315 13.83 16.97 32.18
C ILE A 315 14.46 15.93 31.23
N LEU A 316 13.83 15.67 30.07
CA LEU A 316 14.22 14.58 29.17
C LEU A 316 15.48 14.85 28.35
N SER A 317 15.81 16.11 28.03
CA SER A 317 16.97 16.45 27.20
C SER A 317 18.31 16.34 27.97
N LYS A 318 18.29 16.46 29.29
CA LYS A 318 19.47 16.32 30.14
C LYS A 318 19.54 14.88 30.66
N ALA A 319 20.45 14.07 30.14
CA ALA A 319 20.57 12.66 30.50
C ALA A 319 20.65 12.40 32.03
N LEU A 320 21.30 13.31 32.79
CA LEU A 320 21.35 13.22 34.25
C LEU A 320 19.98 13.44 34.88
N TYR A 321 19.30 14.53 34.52
CA TYR A 321 17.95 14.84 35.05
C TYR A 321 16.93 13.75 34.70
N HIS A 322 17.01 13.22 33.48
CA HIS A 322 16.15 12.15 33.06
C HIS A 322 16.31 10.86 33.89
N ARG A 323 17.56 10.46 34.18
CA ARG A 323 17.83 9.31 35.05
C ARG A 323 17.36 9.56 36.50
N GLN A 324 17.67 10.73 37.05
CA GLN A 324 17.24 11.12 38.41
C GLN A 324 15.72 11.19 38.51
N PHE A 325 15.03 11.70 37.49
CA PHE A 325 13.59 11.73 37.48
C PHE A 325 12.96 10.33 37.42
N LYS A 326 13.55 9.41 36.67
CA LYS A 326 13.11 7.99 36.64
C LYS A 326 13.28 7.32 37.99
N GLU A 327 14.41 7.53 38.63
CA GLU A 327 14.70 7.02 39.97
C GLU A 327 13.70 7.58 40.98
N PHE A 328 13.44 8.88 40.94
CA PHE A 328 12.45 9.56 41.77
C PHE A 328 11.04 9.01 41.58
N LEU A 329 10.60 8.79 40.32
CA LEU A 329 9.28 8.17 40.03
C LEU A 329 9.19 6.73 40.57
N ASN A 330 10.26 5.96 40.54
CA ASN A 330 10.30 4.61 41.09
C ASN A 330 10.24 4.63 42.64
N GLU A 331 10.95 5.55 43.28
CA GLU A 331 10.93 5.74 44.74
C GLU A 331 9.54 6.14 45.24
N MET A 332 8.82 6.94 44.44
CA MET A 332 7.44 7.37 44.74
C MET A 332 6.39 6.33 44.41
N GLU A 333 6.79 5.14 43.94
CA GLU A 333 5.92 4.02 43.55
C GLU A 333 4.78 4.46 42.56
N THR A 334 5.10 5.38 41.66
CA THR A 334 4.11 5.93 40.73
C THR A 334 3.71 4.92 39.66
N GLN A 335 2.51 5.08 39.12
CA GLN A 335 1.99 4.24 38.03
C GLN A 335 2.86 4.30 36.76
N TYR A 336 3.67 5.34 36.59
CA TYR A 336 4.43 5.62 35.40
C TYR A 336 5.94 5.75 35.70
N SER A 337 6.74 5.06 34.91
CA SER A 337 8.20 5.05 35.06
C SER A 337 8.92 6.16 34.28
N ASP A 338 8.20 6.97 33.46
CA ASP A 338 8.82 8.02 32.64
C ASP A 338 7.81 9.01 32.04
N LEU A 339 8.30 10.18 31.61
CA LEU A 339 7.57 11.15 30.80
C LEU A 339 7.62 10.77 29.32
N LEU A 340 6.70 11.34 28.52
CA LEU A 340 6.64 11.15 27.10
C LEU A 340 7.29 12.32 26.36
N LEU A 341 8.23 12.02 25.47
CA LEU A 341 8.83 13.06 24.61
C LEU A 341 7.81 13.59 23.61
N HIS A 342 7.75 14.91 23.48
CA HIS A 342 6.91 15.56 22.49
C HIS A 342 7.51 15.42 21.08
N ASN A 343 6.75 14.87 20.14
CA ASN A 343 7.08 14.88 18.72
C ASN A 343 6.41 16.09 18.05
N LYS A 344 7.20 17.03 17.51
CA LYS A 344 6.70 18.26 16.89
C LYS A 344 5.79 18.02 15.66
N VAL A 345 5.92 16.87 15.02
CA VAL A 345 5.29 16.57 13.73
C VAL A 345 3.85 16.06 13.87
N ARG A 346 3.47 15.46 15.02
CA ARG A 346 2.16 14.82 15.18
C ARG A 346 1.39 15.40 16.36
N TRP A 347 0.21 15.96 16.07
CA TRP A 347 -0.72 16.49 17.09
C TRP A 347 -1.09 15.47 18.17
N LEU A 348 -1.33 14.22 17.80
CA LEU A 348 -1.63 13.11 18.73
C LEU A 348 -0.63 12.98 19.89
N SER A 349 0.63 13.34 19.66
CA SER A 349 1.65 13.29 20.71
C SER A 349 1.39 14.29 21.82
N LYS A 350 0.81 15.45 21.49
CA LYS A 350 0.51 16.53 22.46
C LYS A 350 -0.46 16.06 23.54
N GLY A 351 -1.60 15.49 23.16
CA GLY A 351 -2.59 15.01 24.12
C GLY A 351 -2.09 13.90 25.04
N LYS A 352 -1.24 12.98 24.49
CA LYS A 352 -0.60 11.93 25.32
C LYS A 352 0.40 12.52 26.31
N VAL A 353 1.18 13.52 25.88
CA VAL A 353 2.12 14.24 26.76
C VAL A 353 1.39 14.98 27.86
N LEU A 354 0.33 15.73 27.51
CA LEU A 354 -0.50 16.45 28.49
C LEU A 354 -1.12 15.51 29.52
N LYS A 355 -1.71 14.41 29.08
CA LYS A 355 -2.30 13.43 30.00
C LYS A 355 -1.24 12.83 30.93
N ARG A 356 -0.08 12.45 30.42
CA ARG A 356 1.02 11.92 31.24
C ARG A 356 1.53 12.97 32.23
N PHE A 357 1.67 14.21 31.78
CA PHE A 357 2.08 15.33 32.63
C PHE A 357 1.06 15.57 33.76
N ALA A 358 -0.25 15.54 33.47
CA ALA A 358 -1.30 15.69 34.49
C ALA A 358 -1.28 14.60 35.55
N LEU A 359 -0.97 13.37 35.15
CA LEU A 359 -0.91 12.21 36.04
C LEU A 359 0.37 12.17 36.89
N CYS A 360 1.40 12.95 36.54
CA CYS A 360 2.66 13.07 37.26
C CYS A 360 2.92 14.51 37.72
N LEU A 361 1.89 15.36 37.82
CA LEU A 361 2.06 16.80 38.08
C LEU A 361 2.73 17.09 39.43
N ASN A 362 2.32 16.39 40.48
CA ASN A 362 2.88 16.57 41.84
C ASN A 362 4.34 16.15 41.87
N GLU A 363 4.65 15.00 41.29
CA GLU A 363 6.03 14.47 41.22
C GLU A 363 6.91 15.38 40.37
N ILE A 364 6.41 15.93 39.29
CA ILE A 364 7.15 16.88 38.44
C ILE A 364 7.46 18.15 39.25
N ASN A 365 6.45 18.72 39.94
CA ASN A 365 6.63 19.92 40.73
C ASN A 365 7.62 19.71 41.88
N THR A 366 7.52 18.61 42.62
CA THR A 366 8.45 18.24 43.69
C THR A 366 9.88 18.11 43.17
N PHE A 367 10.07 17.33 42.09
CA PHE A 367 11.37 17.14 41.47
C PHE A 367 12.02 18.44 40.99
N LEU A 368 11.23 19.32 40.37
CA LEU A 368 11.74 20.63 39.90
C LEU A 368 12.16 21.52 41.08
N ASN A 369 11.37 21.56 42.13
CA ASN A 369 11.67 22.33 43.34
C ASN A 369 12.95 21.83 44.01
N GLU A 370 13.17 20.51 44.10
CA GLU A 370 14.42 19.91 44.59
C GLU A 370 15.65 20.30 43.74
N LYS A 371 15.47 20.54 42.44
CA LYS A 371 16.50 21.03 41.53
C LYS A 371 16.67 22.56 41.53
N GLY A 372 15.91 23.27 42.37
CA GLY A 372 15.93 24.73 42.41
C GLY A 372 15.31 25.40 41.17
N ILE A 373 14.46 24.67 40.45
CA ILE A 373 13.78 25.17 39.25
C ILE A 373 12.34 25.47 39.65
N ASN A 374 11.99 26.72 39.81
CA ASN A 374 10.65 27.14 40.21
C ASN A 374 9.81 27.48 39.00
N HIS A 375 8.60 26.89 38.97
CA HIS A 375 7.53 27.18 38.00
C HIS A 375 6.24 27.53 38.76
N PRO A 376 6.04 28.80 39.16
CA PRO A 376 4.88 29.23 39.94
C PRO A 376 3.57 28.98 39.21
N GLU A 377 3.59 28.82 37.89
CA GLU A 377 2.42 28.49 37.09
C GLU A 377 1.81 27.14 37.49
N LEU A 378 2.62 26.17 37.94
CA LEU A 378 2.15 24.84 38.36
C LEU A 378 1.34 24.86 39.65
N GLU A 379 1.32 25.99 40.39
CA GLU A 379 0.55 26.23 41.59
C GLU A 379 -0.56 27.29 41.37
N ASN A 380 -0.59 27.91 40.19
CA ASN A 380 -1.54 28.95 39.84
C ASN A 380 -2.90 28.35 39.41
N ASP A 381 -3.97 28.66 40.14
CA ASP A 381 -5.31 28.13 39.90
C ASP A 381 -5.83 28.39 38.48
N LYS A 382 -5.69 29.62 37.95
CA LYS A 382 -6.12 29.95 36.59
C LYS A 382 -5.35 29.18 35.53
N TRP A 383 -4.05 28.97 35.74
CA TRP A 383 -3.23 28.19 34.84
C TRP A 383 -3.62 26.70 34.90
N LEU A 384 -3.83 26.14 36.07
CA LEU A 384 -4.25 24.75 36.29
C LEU A 384 -5.62 24.45 35.68
N GLN A 385 -6.57 25.35 35.77
CA GLN A 385 -7.88 25.20 35.10
C GLN A 385 -7.72 25.10 33.57
N LYS A 386 -6.91 25.99 32.94
CA LYS A 386 -6.61 25.95 31.50
C LYS A 386 -5.88 24.66 31.13
N PHE A 387 -4.95 24.22 31.96
CA PHE A 387 -4.20 22.98 31.76
C PHE A 387 -5.11 21.76 31.79
N TYR A 388 -5.94 21.57 32.80
CA TYR A 388 -6.83 20.43 32.89
C TYR A 388 -7.93 20.45 31.82
N PHE A 389 -8.46 21.61 31.47
CA PHE A 389 -9.34 21.76 30.31
C PHE A 389 -8.63 21.27 29.02
N MET A 390 -7.37 21.65 28.84
CA MET A 390 -6.59 21.24 27.66
C MET A 390 -6.31 19.74 27.63
N VAL A 391 -6.07 19.10 28.78
CA VAL A 391 -5.95 17.64 28.88
C VAL A 391 -7.21 16.96 28.38
N ASP A 392 -8.38 17.41 28.85
CA ASP A 392 -9.68 16.81 28.49
C ASP A 392 -10.03 17.03 27.02
N ILE A 393 -9.93 18.26 26.50
CA ILE A 393 -10.33 18.54 25.11
C ILE A 393 -9.38 17.91 24.09
N THR A 394 -8.06 17.88 24.38
CA THR A 394 -7.12 17.22 23.48
C THR A 394 -7.28 15.70 23.48
N ALA A 395 -7.75 15.08 24.55
CA ALA A 395 -8.09 13.67 24.56
C ALA A 395 -9.23 13.36 23.58
N LYS A 396 -10.25 14.21 23.51
CA LYS A 396 -11.39 14.08 22.60
C LYS A 396 -11.01 14.30 21.14
N LEU A 397 -10.17 15.30 20.86
CA LEU A 397 -9.61 15.53 19.53
C LEU A 397 -8.72 14.35 19.08
N ASN A 398 -7.93 13.78 19.98
CA ASN A 398 -7.14 12.58 19.68
C ASN A 398 -8.02 11.35 19.38
N GLU A 399 -9.14 11.19 20.05
CA GLU A 399 -10.10 10.12 19.76
C GLU A 399 -10.66 10.27 18.35
N LEU A 400 -11.09 11.47 17.96
CA LEU A 400 -11.53 11.76 16.59
C LEU A 400 -10.41 11.47 15.59
N ASN A 401 -9.20 11.98 15.82
CA ASN A 401 -8.07 11.80 14.92
C ASN A 401 -7.76 10.32 14.67
N LEU A 402 -7.85 9.47 15.70
CA LEU A 402 -7.67 8.02 15.56
C LEU A 402 -8.75 7.37 14.69
N LYS A 403 -9.99 7.85 14.76
CA LYS A 403 -11.10 7.36 13.94
C LYS A 403 -10.97 7.78 12.47
N LEU A 404 -10.41 8.98 12.23
CA LEU A 404 -10.15 9.49 10.88
C LEU A 404 -8.97 8.81 10.18
N GLN A 405 -8.08 8.16 10.93
CA GLN A 405 -6.93 7.44 10.39
C GLN A 405 -7.33 6.04 9.91
N GLY A 406 -6.76 5.59 8.80
CA GLY A 406 -6.92 4.24 8.29
C GLY A 406 -6.78 4.19 6.77
N LYS A 407 -6.07 3.17 6.28
CA LYS A 407 -5.99 2.87 4.84
C LYS A 407 -7.33 2.29 4.37
N GLY A 408 -7.87 2.79 3.26
CA GLY A 408 -9.08 2.27 2.65
C GLY A 408 -10.39 2.78 3.26
N ASN A 409 -10.36 3.68 4.25
CA ASN A 409 -11.59 4.25 4.79
C ASN A 409 -12.36 5.01 3.70
N PRO A 410 -13.63 4.66 3.41
CA PRO A 410 -14.45 5.42 2.50
C PRO A 410 -14.68 6.86 3.01
N ALA A 411 -14.73 7.82 2.09
CA ALA A 411 -14.86 9.23 2.48
C ALA A 411 -16.15 9.52 3.30
N TYR A 412 -17.25 8.80 3.02
CA TYR A 412 -18.50 8.97 3.79
C TYR A 412 -18.35 8.66 5.28
N VAL A 413 -17.60 7.61 5.65
CA VAL A 413 -17.35 7.25 7.05
C VAL A 413 -16.63 8.38 7.77
N LEU A 414 -15.64 8.97 7.11
CA LEU A 414 -14.89 10.10 7.67
C LEU A 414 -15.80 11.32 7.90
N VAL A 415 -16.72 11.58 6.98
CA VAL A 415 -17.69 12.69 7.09
C VAL A 415 -18.68 12.43 8.22
N GLU A 416 -19.17 11.21 8.40
CA GLU A 416 -20.06 10.85 9.52
C GLU A 416 -19.38 11.05 10.87
N GLU A 417 -18.12 10.66 11.03
CA GLU A 417 -17.36 10.88 12.27
C GLU A 417 -17.18 12.39 12.57
N LEU A 418 -16.97 13.21 11.53
CA LEU A 418 -16.89 14.67 11.70
C LEU A 418 -18.21 15.28 12.16
N VAL A 419 -19.31 14.95 11.48
CA VAL A 419 -20.65 15.45 11.84
C VAL A 419 -21.00 15.05 13.27
N CYS A 420 -20.75 13.79 13.62
CA CYS A 420 -20.94 13.31 14.98
C CYS A 420 -20.08 14.09 16.01
N PHE A 421 -18.84 14.43 15.64
CA PHE A 421 -17.97 15.19 16.55
C PHE A 421 -18.41 16.64 16.71
N GLU A 422 -18.91 17.30 15.66
CA GLU A 422 -19.49 18.65 15.76
C GLU A 422 -20.68 18.70 16.72
N GLU A 423 -21.57 17.71 16.67
CA GLU A 423 -22.66 17.59 17.63
C GLU A 423 -22.13 17.41 19.07
N LYS A 424 -21.08 16.62 19.24
CA LYS A 424 -20.42 16.48 20.55
C LYS A 424 -19.81 17.79 21.05
N LEU A 425 -19.27 18.65 20.17
CA LEU A 425 -18.74 19.95 20.58
C LEU A 425 -19.85 20.86 21.13
N ILE A 426 -21.05 20.79 20.58
CA ILE A 426 -22.21 21.50 21.13
C ILE A 426 -22.52 21.01 22.56
N LEU A 427 -22.64 19.69 22.73
CA LEU A 427 -22.85 19.06 24.03
C LEU A 427 -21.76 19.44 25.05
N PHE A 428 -20.50 19.45 24.63
CA PHE A 428 -19.36 19.82 25.49
C PHE A 428 -19.43 21.29 25.94
N ALA A 429 -19.83 22.20 25.05
CA ALA A 429 -20.02 23.61 25.39
C ALA A 429 -21.14 23.82 26.42
N GLU A 430 -22.25 23.11 26.28
CA GLU A 430 -23.38 23.13 27.20
C GLU A 430 -23.04 22.52 28.58
N ASP A 431 -22.31 21.39 28.57
CA ASP A 431 -21.85 20.72 29.81
C ASP A 431 -20.95 21.64 30.65
N ILE A 432 -20.01 22.34 30.00
CA ILE A 432 -19.16 23.33 30.68
C ILE A 432 -20.03 24.51 31.17
N GLN A 433 -20.88 25.06 30.31
CA GLN A 433 -21.69 26.23 30.63
C GLN A 433 -22.64 25.98 31.83
N SER A 434 -23.16 24.75 31.94
CA SER A 434 -23.99 24.33 33.09
C SER A 434 -23.17 24.04 34.36
N GLY A 435 -21.84 24.05 34.29
CA GLY A 435 -20.94 23.72 35.39
C GLY A 435 -20.93 22.25 35.81
N LYS A 436 -21.61 21.36 35.10
CA LYS A 436 -21.65 19.90 35.42
C LYS A 436 -20.33 19.20 35.19
N LEU A 437 -19.58 19.58 34.12
CA LEU A 437 -18.27 19.04 33.72
C LEU A 437 -18.27 17.50 33.60
N LEU A 438 -19.36 16.92 33.11
CA LEU A 438 -19.48 15.46 32.94
C LEU A 438 -18.48 14.89 31.98
N HIS A 439 -18.15 15.67 30.96
CA HIS A 439 -17.22 15.28 29.87
C HIS A 439 -15.81 15.83 30.08
N PHE A 440 -15.52 16.57 31.13
CA PHE A 440 -14.24 17.18 31.47
C PHE A 440 -13.73 16.66 32.82
N GLN A 441 -13.29 15.40 32.81
CA GLN A 441 -13.02 14.68 34.08
C GLN A 441 -11.82 15.24 34.84
N PHE A 442 -10.73 15.64 34.19
CA PHE A 442 -9.59 16.24 34.86
C PHE A 442 -9.92 17.61 35.44
N LEU A 443 -10.63 18.44 34.69
CA LEU A 443 -11.07 19.74 35.15
C LEU A 443 -12.08 19.59 36.31
N LYS A 444 -13.00 18.63 36.23
CA LYS A 444 -13.95 18.31 37.29
C LYS A 444 -13.26 17.84 38.57
N GLN A 445 -12.34 16.89 38.48
CA GLN A 445 -11.57 16.39 39.62
C GLN A 445 -10.76 17.51 40.29
N TYR A 446 -10.17 18.40 39.50
CA TYR A 446 -9.45 19.56 40.00
C TYR A 446 -10.39 20.48 40.78
N ARG A 447 -11.52 20.88 40.19
CA ARG A 447 -12.56 21.71 40.87
C ARG A 447 -13.01 21.08 42.18
N ASP A 448 -13.40 19.81 42.15
CA ASP A 448 -13.98 19.11 43.31
C ASP A 448 -12.94 18.94 44.45
N LYS A 449 -11.66 18.82 44.10
CA LYS A 449 -10.52 18.72 45.07
C LYS A 449 -10.15 20.06 45.68
N THR A 450 -10.19 21.15 44.92
CA THR A 450 -9.72 22.48 45.36
C THR A 450 -10.85 23.43 45.71
N SER A 451 -12.12 23.08 45.43
CA SER A 451 -13.29 23.96 45.49
C SER A 451 -13.14 25.26 44.68
N ALA A 452 -12.32 25.21 43.62
CA ALA A 452 -12.05 26.34 42.74
C ALA A 452 -13.28 26.73 41.91
N THR A 453 -13.49 28.03 41.69
CA THR A 453 -14.53 28.52 40.77
C THR A 453 -14.01 28.43 39.34
N VAL A 454 -14.63 27.58 38.52
CA VAL A 454 -14.27 27.40 37.10
C VAL A 454 -14.92 28.50 36.26
N ASP A 455 -14.12 29.13 35.38
CA ASP A 455 -14.63 30.09 34.39
C ASP A 455 -15.36 29.37 33.24
N THR A 456 -16.59 28.96 33.48
CA THR A 456 -17.42 28.19 32.55
C THR A 456 -17.70 28.95 31.26
N ASN A 457 -17.87 30.28 31.33
CA ASN A 457 -18.11 31.11 30.15
C ASN A 457 -16.90 31.15 29.21
N TYR A 458 -15.70 31.29 29.78
CA TYR A 458 -14.46 31.27 28.97
C TYR A 458 -14.30 29.96 28.24
N PHE A 459 -14.35 28.82 28.92
CA PHE A 459 -14.13 27.51 28.29
C PHE A 459 -15.25 27.12 27.32
N SER A 460 -16.53 27.45 27.61
CA SER A 460 -17.62 27.25 26.66
C SER A 460 -17.42 28.06 25.39
N THR A 461 -16.92 29.29 25.49
CA THR A 461 -16.61 30.14 24.33
C THR A 461 -15.47 29.56 23.52
N VAL A 462 -14.43 28.97 24.16
CA VAL A 462 -13.33 28.30 23.46
C VAL A 462 -13.85 27.12 22.65
N ILE A 463 -14.74 26.29 23.21
CA ILE A 463 -15.32 25.15 22.47
C ILE A 463 -16.18 25.62 21.30
N LYS A 464 -17.00 26.66 21.50
CA LYS A 464 -17.80 27.23 20.39
C LYS A 464 -16.94 27.71 19.24
N LYS A 465 -15.78 28.36 19.50
CA LYS A 465 -14.82 28.74 18.46
C LYS A 465 -14.24 27.52 17.74
N ILE A 466 -13.90 26.46 18.45
CA ILE A 466 -13.45 25.21 17.82
C ILE A 466 -14.53 24.64 16.91
N LYS A 467 -15.79 24.62 17.37
CA LYS A 467 -16.94 24.16 16.58
C LYS A 467 -17.13 24.98 15.31
N ASP A 468 -17.01 26.30 15.39
CA ASP A 468 -17.15 27.19 14.24
C ASP A 468 -16.03 26.94 13.20
N GLU A 469 -14.78 26.77 13.65
CA GLU A 469 -13.67 26.34 12.78
C GLU A 469 -13.91 24.98 12.13
N PHE A 470 -14.51 24.03 12.84
CA PHE A 470 -14.92 22.74 12.26
C PHE A 470 -15.99 22.95 11.18
N ALA A 471 -16.97 23.78 11.44
CA ALA A 471 -18.03 24.08 10.49
C ALA A 471 -17.47 24.63 9.17
N ASP A 472 -16.60 25.64 9.26
CA ASP A 472 -16.02 26.32 8.10
C ASP A 472 -15.06 25.42 7.31
N ARG A 473 -14.16 24.72 8.00
CA ARG A 473 -13.13 23.91 7.33
C ARG A 473 -13.68 22.67 6.66
N PHE A 474 -14.73 22.07 7.21
CA PHE A 474 -15.33 20.85 6.68
C PHE A 474 -16.56 21.09 5.80
N GLU A 475 -16.87 22.33 5.45
CA GLU A 475 -18.00 22.69 4.57
C GLU A 475 -17.98 21.90 3.26
N GLN A 476 -16.81 21.78 2.62
CA GLN A 476 -16.64 21.06 1.36
C GLN A 476 -17.05 19.58 1.46
N PHE A 477 -16.74 18.92 2.57
CA PHE A 477 -17.17 17.55 2.81
C PHE A 477 -18.67 17.45 3.07
N LYS A 478 -19.23 18.42 3.81
CA LYS A 478 -20.67 18.46 4.13
C LYS A 478 -21.51 18.71 2.89
N THR A 479 -21.08 19.61 2.01
CA THR A 479 -21.74 19.87 0.72
C THR A 479 -21.83 18.61 -0.13
N ASN A 480 -20.82 17.76 -0.09
CA ASN A 480 -20.81 16.49 -0.82
C ASN A 480 -21.34 15.29 -0.02
N LYS A 481 -21.92 15.50 1.17
CA LYS A 481 -22.36 14.42 2.08
C LYS A 481 -23.33 13.45 1.41
N THR A 482 -24.34 13.97 0.69
CA THR A 482 -25.33 13.14 -0.01
C THR A 482 -24.68 12.29 -1.10
N THR A 483 -23.81 12.87 -1.90
CA THR A 483 -23.03 12.15 -2.93
C THR A 483 -22.16 11.07 -2.30
N LEU A 484 -21.44 11.37 -1.23
CA LEU A 484 -20.57 10.41 -0.57
C LEU A 484 -21.35 9.27 0.11
N ALA A 485 -22.53 9.55 0.71
CA ALA A 485 -23.37 8.56 1.37
C ALA A 485 -24.18 7.70 0.39
N PHE A 486 -24.24 8.06 -0.89
CA PHE A 486 -24.97 7.31 -1.91
C PHE A 486 -24.63 5.82 -1.93
N ILE A 487 -23.35 5.48 -1.74
CA ILE A 487 -22.86 4.09 -1.82
C ILE A 487 -23.43 3.16 -0.75
N VAL A 488 -23.92 3.68 0.36
CA VAL A 488 -24.53 2.90 1.46
C VAL A 488 -26.02 3.13 1.59
N ASN A 489 -26.53 4.23 1.07
CA ASN A 489 -27.95 4.60 1.22
C ASN A 489 -28.62 5.08 -0.09
N PRO A 490 -28.48 4.34 -1.21
CA PRO A 490 -29.04 4.77 -2.51
C PRO A 490 -30.56 4.90 -2.49
N LEU A 491 -31.25 4.14 -1.61
CA LEU A 491 -32.71 4.10 -1.57
C LEU A 491 -33.32 5.40 -1.05
N ASN A 492 -32.65 6.08 -0.14
CA ASN A 492 -33.12 7.33 0.48
C ASN A 492 -32.47 8.58 -0.12
N THR A 493 -31.63 8.41 -1.14
CA THR A 493 -30.92 9.53 -1.77
C THR A 493 -31.81 10.20 -2.82
N ASN A 494 -31.86 11.53 -2.82
CA ASN A 494 -32.50 12.35 -3.83
C ASN A 494 -31.50 12.59 -4.98
N SER A 495 -31.88 12.28 -6.23
CA SER A 495 -31.04 12.47 -7.41
C SER A 495 -30.56 13.92 -7.60
N ASN A 496 -31.42 14.89 -7.24
CA ASN A 496 -31.11 16.32 -7.38
C ASN A 496 -30.05 16.83 -6.39
N GLU A 497 -29.71 16.04 -5.35
CA GLU A 497 -28.72 16.38 -4.36
C GLU A 497 -27.37 15.69 -4.61
N ILE A 498 -27.28 14.88 -5.66
CA ILE A 498 -26.05 14.17 -6.01
C ILE A 498 -25.27 15.02 -7.00
N HIS A 499 -24.00 15.27 -6.68
CA HIS A 499 -23.06 15.91 -7.59
C HIS A 499 -22.50 14.87 -8.56
N ILE A 500 -23.05 14.83 -9.77
CA ILE A 500 -22.77 13.78 -10.78
C ILE A 500 -21.75 14.18 -11.84
N GLU A 501 -21.51 15.49 -12.02
CA GLU A 501 -20.64 16.05 -13.05
C GLU A 501 -19.24 15.40 -13.07
N PRO A 502 -18.57 15.18 -11.91
CA PRO A 502 -17.24 14.59 -11.89
C PRO A 502 -17.18 13.16 -12.45
N PHE A 503 -18.32 12.46 -12.47
CA PHE A 503 -18.37 11.06 -12.85
C PHE A 503 -18.78 10.82 -14.30
N GLY A 504 -19.12 11.89 -15.04
CA GLY A 504 -19.54 11.82 -16.44
C GLY A 504 -20.74 10.89 -16.65
N ILE A 505 -21.78 11.09 -15.84
CA ILE A 505 -22.99 10.25 -15.78
C ILE A 505 -24.12 10.92 -16.56
N ASP A 506 -24.88 10.12 -17.33
CA ASP A 506 -26.12 10.60 -17.95
C ASP A 506 -27.23 10.72 -16.90
N THR A 507 -27.69 11.95 -16.66
CA THR A 507 -28.69 12.26 -15.62
C THR A 507 -30.00 11.49 -15.83
N GLY A 508 -30.51 11.46 -17.08
CA GLY A 508 -31.77 10.80 -17.38
C GLY A 508 -31.73 9.30 -17.14
N SER A 509 -30.65 8.64 -17.56
CA SER A 509 -30.45 7.21 -17.32
C SER A 509 -30.25 6.93 -15.82
N LEU A 510 -29.51 7.78 -15.09
CA LEU A 510 -29.32 7.64 -13.64
C LEU A 510 -30.65 7.70 -12.91
N GLU A 511 -31.51 8.69 -13.22
CA GLU A 511 -32.83 8.85 -12.59
C GLU A 511 -33.73 7.63 -12.82
N MET A 512 -33.82 7.13 -14.06
CA MET A 512 -34.59 5.94 -14.36
C MET A 512 -34.08 4.70 -13.63
N GLN A 513 -32.76 4.50 -13.61
CA GLN A 513 -32.14 3.38 -12.89
C GLN A 513 -32.32 3.48 -11.38
N LEU A 514 -32.32 4.69 -10.81
CA LEU A 514 -32.63 4.91 -9.39
C LEU A 514 -34.08 4.60 -9.04
N ILE A 515 -35.05 4.98 -9.88
CA ILE A 515 -36.45 4.63 -9.70
C ILE A 515 -36.62 3.11 -9.70
N ASP A 516 -36.01 2.44 -10.68
CA ASP A 516 -36.05 0.98 -10.80
C ASP A 516 -35.43 0.31 -9.56
N LEU A 517 -34.28 0.80 -9.09
CA LEU A 517 -33.57 0.28 -7.91
C LEU A 517 -34.42 0.40 -6.63
N LYS A 518 -35.10 1.54 -6.46
CA LYS A 518 -35.95 1.82 -5.30
C LYS A 518 -37.25 1.03 -5.32
N SER A 519 -37.87 0.87 -6.51
CA SER A 519 -39.18 0.24 -6.68
C SER A 519 -39.15 -1.28 -6.72
N LYS A 520 -38.03 -1.88 -7.15
CA LYS A 520 -37.89 -3.34 -7.25
C LYS A 520 -37.37 -3.94 -5.94
N ALA A 521 -38.25 -4.64 -5.21
CA ALA A 521 -37.95 -5.21 -3.87
C ALA A 521 -36.69 -6.11 -3.87
N LEU A 522 -36.40 -6.81 -4.97
CA LEU A 522 -35.20 -7.65 -5.10
C LEU A 522 -33.92 -6.85 -4.93
N TRP A 523 -33.83 -5.67 -5.55
CA TRP A 523 -32.62 -4.84 -5.52
C TRP A 523 -32.56 -3.94 -4.29
N SER A 524 -33.72 -3.37 -3.86
CA SER A 524 -33.77 -2.59 -2.64
C SER A 524 -33.41 -3.43 -1.40
N GLY A 525 -33.80 -4.72 -1.37
CA GLY A 525 -33.42 -5.66 -0.31
C GLY A 525 -31.91 -5.85 -0.16
N LYS A 526 -31.15 -5.77 -1.27
CA LYS A 526 -29.68 -5.86 -1.23
C LYS A 526 -29.02 -4.75 -0.39
N PHE A 527 -29.52 -3.53 -0.49
CA PHE A 527 -28.98 -2.40 0.28
C PHE A 527 -29.43 -2.41 1.73
N THR A 528 -30.60 -2.98 2.01
CA THR A 528 -31.03 -3.25 3.39
C THR A 528 -30.11 -4.30 4.04
N GLU A 529 -29.80 -5.37 3.33
CA GLU A 529 -28.85 -6.39 3.76
C GLU A 529 -27.44 -5.82 3.95
N LEU A 530 -26.96 -4.98 3.02
CA LEU A 530 -25.68 -4.29 3.14
C LEU A 530 -25.60 -3.49 4.43
N LYS A 531 -26.64 -2.70 4.74
CA LYS A 531 -26.72 -1.90 5.96
C LYS A 531 -26.62 -2.77 7.20
N SER A 532 -27.37 -3.86 7.28
CA SER A 532 -27.28 -4.82 8.41
C SER A 532 -25.89 -5.42 8.57
N LYS A 533 -25.22 -5.78 7.45
CA LYS A 533 -23.84 -6.30 7.50
C LYS A 533 -22.84 -5.26 7.99
N LEU A 534 -23.00 -3.98 7.60
CA LEU A 534 -22.14 -2.90 8.08
C LEU A 534 -22.36 -2.63 9.59
N GLU A 535 -23.60 -2.71 10.08
CA GLU A 535 -23.93 -2.60 11.50
C GLU A 535 -23.29 -3.76 12.29
N GLU A 536 -23.43 -5.00 11.84
CA GLU A 536 -22.79 -6.17 12.46
C GLU A 536 -21.27 -6.03 12.50
N LEU A 537 -20.67 -5.56 11.41
CA LEU A 537 -19.22 -5.34 11.32
C LEU A 537 -18.75 -4.33 12.38
N GLU A 538 -19.48 -3.23 12.58
CA GLU A 538 -19.14 -2.21 13.56
C GLU A 538 -19.27 -2.74 15.00
N VAL A 539 -20.33 -3.49 15.29
CA VAL A 539 -20.49 -4.17 16.59
C VAL A 539 -19.34 -5.13 16.87
N GLN A 540 -18.97 -5.97 15.88
CA GLN A 540 -17.85 -6.90 16.02
C GLN A 540 -16.51 -6.18 16.23
N LYS A 541 -16.26 -5.09 15.52
CA LYS A 541 -15.09 -4.24 15.72
C LYS A 541 -15.01 -3.74 17.18
N CYS A 542 -16.09 -3.18 17.69
CA CYS A 542 -16.17 -2.70 19.08
C CYS A 542 -15.88 -3.83 20.08
N MET A 543 -16.45 -5.02 19.85
CA MET A 543 -16.22 -6.18 20.70
C MET A 543 -14.75 -6.63 20.68
N TYR A 544 -14.11 -6.71 19.49
CA TYR A 544 -12.73 -7.15 19.38
C TYR A 544 -11.75 -6.14 19.97
N VAL A 545 -12.02 -4.84 19.83
CA VAL A 545 -11.24 -3.78 20.47
C VAL A 545 -11.33 -3.89 22.00
N THR A 546 -12.54 -4.06 22.55
CA THR A 546 -12.76 -4.22 23.99
C THR A 546 -12.06 -5.47 24.54
N GLN A 547 -12.06 -6.57 23.78
CA GLN A 547 -11.43 -7.84 24.15
C GLN A 547 -9.94 -7.90 23.80
N GLN A 548 -9.36 -6.83 23.25
CA GLN A 548 -7.96 -6.76 22.79
C GLN A 548 -7.58 -7.86 21.76
N LYS A 549 -8.52 -8.34 20.98
CA LYS A 549 -8.34 -9.36 19.94
C LYS A 549 -7.81 -8.76 18.63
N TRP A 550 -6.59 -8.27 18.63
CA TRP A 550 -5.99 -7.56 17.49
C TRP A 550 -5.82 -8.39 16.22
N THR A 551 -5.60 -9.71 16.36
CA THR A 551 -5.47 -10.62 15.20
C THR A 551 -6.81 -10.76 14.49
N ALA A 552 -7.89 -11.03 15.23
CA ALA A 552 -9.24 -11.14 14.69
C ALA A 552 -9.69 -9.82 14.01
N LEU A 553 -9.32 -8.67 14.58
CA LEU A 553 -9.61 -7.37 14.01
C LEU A 553 -8.97 -7.18 12.61
N LYS A 554 -7.77 -7.74 12.38
CA LYS A 554 -7.09 -7.68 11.07
C LYS A 554 -7.70 -8.58 10.01
N GLU A 555 -8.39 -9.62 10.43
CA GLU A 555 -9.04 -10.60 9.55
C GLU A 555 -10.47 -10.21 9.17
N MET A 556 -10.99 -9.14 9.76
CA MET A 556 -12.34 -8.66 9.44
C MET A 556 -12.44 -8.15 8.00
N PRO A 557 -13.60 -8.36 7.33
CA PRO A 557 -13.83 -7.78 6.02
C PRO A 557 -13.77 -6.25 6.08
N ARG A 558 -13.29 -5.64 5.01
CA ARG A 558 -13.26 -4.18 4.91
C ARG A 558 -14.62 -3.65 4.48
N VAL A 559 -14.99 -2.49 5.01
CA VAL A 559 -16.24 -1.80 4.70
C VAL A 559 -16.39 -1.59 3.19
N GLU A 560 -15.32 -1.11 2.54
CA GLU A 560 -15.33 -0.86 1.10
C GLU A 560 -15.53 -2.12 0.26
N ALA A 561 -15.07 -3.29 0.74
CA ALA A 561 -15.28 -4.57 0.04
C ALA A 561 -16.74 -5.00 0.10
N LEU A 562 -17.40 -4.89 1.26
CA LEU A 562 -18.83 -5.19 1.41
C LEU A 562 -19.70 -4.30 0.51
N ILE A 563 -19.36 -3.01 0.44
CA ILE A 563 -20.06 -2.05 -0.44
C ILE A 563 -19.86 -2.43 -1.91
N PHE A 564 -18.60 -2.71 -2.30
CA PHE A 564 -18.28 -3.12 -3.66
C PHE A 564 -19.06 -4.38 -4.07
N ASP A 565 -19.09 -5.41 -3.22
CA ASP A 565 -19.79 -6.67 -3.50
C ASP A 565 -21.31 -6.44 -3.71
N ALA A 566 -21.92 -5.57 -2.90
CA ALA A 566 -23.33 -5.22 -3.06
C ALA A 566 -23.60 -4.56 -4.43
N TRP A 567 -22.81 -3.55 -4.80
CA TRP A 567 -22.94 -2.85 -6.08
C TRP A 567 -22.57 -3.72 -7.28
N ASN A 568 -21.53 -4.54 -7.14
CA ASN A 568 -21.09 -5.44 -8.22
C ASN A 568 -22.13 -6.54 -8.52
N SER A 569 -22.97 -6.89 -7.55
CA SER A 569 -24.04 -7.89 -7.72
C SER A 569 -25.23 -7.39 -8.58
N LEU A 570 -25.33 -6.09 -8.86
CA LEU A 570 -26.35 -5.53 -9.75
C LEU A 570 -26.07 -5.89 -11.21
N PRO A 571 -27.11 -6.17 -12.01
CA PRO A 571 -26.98 -6.37 -13.46
C PRO A 571 -26.41 -5.13 -14.19
N ASP A 572 -25.93 -5.35 -15.42
CA ASP A 572 -25.32 -4.27 -16.23
C ASP A 572 -26.32 -3.21 -16.71
N CYS A 573 -27.61 -3.50 -16.67
CA CYS A 573 -28.64 -2.48 -16.93
C CYS A 573 -28.67 -1.35 -15.88
N TYR A 574 -27.97 -1.51 -14.76
CA TYR A 574 -27.76 -0.47 -13.73
C TYR A 574 -26.38 0.22 -13.88
N SER A 575 -25.93 0.41 -15.13
CA SER A 575 -24.58 0.93 -15.43
C SER A 575 -24.27 2.28 -14.81
N GLU A 576 -25.21 3.24 -14.86
CA GLU A 576 -25.00 4.60 -14.38
C GLU A 576 -24.93 4.68 -12.85
N VAL A 577 -25.82 3.98 -12.14
CA VAL A 577 -25.77 3.89 -10.68
C VAL A 577 -24.53 3.14 -10.20
N LYS A 578 -24.08 2.09 -10.90
CA LYS A 578 -22.82 1.39 -10.61
C LYS A 578 -21.62 2.29 -10.85
N LYS A 579 -21.60 3.03 -11.96
CA LYS A 579 -20.54 3.98 -12.31
C LYS A 579 -20.41 5.06 -11.24
N LEU A 580 -21.53 5.63 -10.78
CA LEU A 580 -21.56 6.57 -9.67
C LEU A 580 -21.00 5.96 -8.41
N ALA A 581 -21.51 4.80 -7.98
CA ALA A 581 -21.08 4.15 -6.74
C ALA A 581 -19.59 3.81 -6.76
N PHE A 582 -19.08 3.28 -7.87
CA PHE A 582 -17.66 2.96 -8.02
C PHE A 582 -16.79 4.22 -8.07
N GLY A 583 -17.25 5.29 -8.71
CA GLY A 583 -16.59 6.59 -8.69
C GLY A 583 -16.49 7.15 -7.27
N VAL A 584 -17.60 7.14 -6.52
CA VAL A 584 -17.63 7.60 -5.11
C VAL A 584 -16.72 6.75 -4.22
N LEU A 585 -16.66 5.43 -4.42
CA LEU A 585 -15.78 4.53 -3.67
C LEU A 585 -14.29 4.84 -3.90
N THR A 586 -13.94 5.47 -5.04
CA THR A 586 -12.54 5.87 -5.27
C THR A 586 -12.13 7.12 -4.50
N ILE A 587 -13.06 7.94 -4.02
CA ILE A 587 -12.77 9.25 -3.42
C ILE A 587 -11.92 9.09 -2.17
N PHE A 588 -10.82 9.84 -2.11
CA PHE A 588 -10.01 9.99 -0.91
C PHE A 588 -10.57 11.09 -0.01
N GLY A 589 -10.87 10.76 1.24
CA GLY A 589 -11.15 11.77 2.27
C GLY A 589 -9.89 12.26 2.99
N SER A 590 -8.76 11.53 2.85
CA SER A 590 -7.51 11.88 3.52
C SER A 590 -6.28 11.45 2.71
N THR A 591 -5.12 12.06 3.00
CA THR A 591 -3.80 11.68 2.50
C THR A 591 -3.07 10.72 3.44
N TYR A 592 -3.80 9.96 4.26
CA TYR A 592 -3.23 9.05 5.27
C TYR A 592 -2.24 8.04 4.68
N SER A 593 -2.51 7.51 3.49
CA SER A 593 -1.61 6.57 2.81
C SER A 593 -0.29 7.23 2.39
N CYS A 594 -0.30 8.52 2.04
CA CYS A 594 0.92 9.29 1.79
C CYS A 594 1.75 9.42 3.07
N GLU A 595 1.11 9.76 4.22
CA GLU A 595 1.81 9.84 5.52
C GLU A 595 2.41 8.50 5.94
N GLN A 596 1.68 7.38 5.72
CA GLN A 596 2.22 6.04 5.95
C GLN A 596 3.41 5.74 5.05
N ALA A 597 3.35 6.12 3.77
CA ALA A 597 4.45 5.94 2.84
C ALA A 597 5.69 6.75 3.28
N PHE A 598 5.53 8.00 3.72
CA PHE A 598 6.63 8.79 4.27
C PHE A 598 7.22 8.19 5.55
N SER A 599 6.38 7.62 6.42
CA SER A 599 6.86 6.86 7.58
C SER A 599 7.70 5.65 7.16
N CYS A 600 7.27 4.91 6.14
CA CYS A 600 8.03 3.80 5.55
C CYS A 600 9.31 4.29 4.85
N MET A 601 9.25 5.42 4.13
CA MET A 601 10.40 6.07 3.49
C MET A 601 11.52 6.34 4.50
N ASN A 602 11.20 6.92 5.64
CA ASN A 602 12.16 7.22 6.71
C ASN A 602 12.79 5.97 7.34
N ILE A 603 12.06 4.84 7.36
CA ILE A 603 12.61 3.54 7.79
C ILE A 603 13.56 2.99 6.73
N ILE A 604 13.19 3.05 5.43
CA ILE A 604 13.98 2.52 4.32
C ILE A 604 15.24 3.37 4.08
N LYS A 605 15.09 4.70 4.00
CA LYS A 605 16.18 5.67 3.79
C LYS A 605 16.48 6.41 5.10
N SER A 606 17.19 5.74 5.97
CA SER A 606 17.62 6.25 7.30
C SER A 606 19.00 6.90 7.23
N LYS A 607 19.48 7.48 8.35
CA LYS A 607 20.83 8.06 8.47
C LYS A 607 21.94 7.11 8.03
N VAL A 608 21.83 5.82 8.36
CA VAL A 608 22.80 4.79 7.97
C VAL A 608 22.62 4.30 6.52
N ARG A 609 21.52 4.63 5.85
CA ARG A 609 21.21 4.26 4.46
C ARG A 609 20.87 5.51 3.62
N SER A 610 21.48 6.63 3.92
CA SER A 610 21.17 7.92 3.28
C SER A 610 21.55 7.96 1.78
N GLN A 611 22.49 7.13 1.32
CA GLN A 611 22.95 7.09 -0.08
C GLN A 611 22.01 6.32 -1.03
N LEU A 612 20.88 5.78 -0.52
CA LEU A 612 19.92 5.09 -1.37
C LEU A 612 19.37 6.05 -2.45
N THR A 613 19.46 5.65 -3.73
CA THR A 613 18.93 6.44 -4.85
C THR A 613 17.41 6.53 -4.80
N ASN A 614 16.82 7.54 -5.45
CA ASN A 614 15.37 7.72 -5.49
C ASN A 614 14.66 6.54 -6.15
N GLU A 615 15.20 5.99 -7.23
CA GLU A 615 14.65 4.81 -7.94
C GLU A 615 14.60 3.57 -7.03
N ASN A 616 15.68 3.32 -6.28
CA ASN A 616 15.73 2.20 -5.34
C ASN A 616 14.82 2.42 -4.13
N LEU A 617 14.70 3.67 -3.67
CA LEU A 617 13.79 4.05 -2.60
C LEU A 617 12.33 3.79 -3.02
N GLU A 618 11.94 4.28 -4.20
CA GLU A 618 10.61 4.05 -4.76
C GLU A 618 10.32 2.56 -4.92
N SER A 619 11.26 1.79 -5.49
CA SER A 619 11.10 0.35 -5.69
C SER A 619 10.88 -0.41 -4.38
N CYS A 620 11.66 -0.09 -3.34
CA CYS A 620 11.48 -0.67 -2.01
C CYS A 620 10.15 -0.25 -1.37
N LEU A 621 9.79 1.04 -1.49
CA LEU A 621 8.57 1.58 -0.92
C LEU A 621 7.34 0.97 -1.58
N LYS A 622 7.33 0.86 -2.91
CA LYS A 622 6.25 0.24 -3.68
C LYS A 622 6.01 -1.20 -3.24
N LEU A 623 7.05 -2.03 -3.16
CA LEU A 623 6.92 -3.43 -2.70
C LEU A 623 6.51 -3.55 -1.23
N LYS A 624 6.82 -2.56 -0.39
CA LYS A 624 6.42 -2.53 1.02
C LYS A 624 4.97 -2.15 1.23
N THR A 625 4.40 -1.31 0.36
CA THR A 625 3.07 -0.70 0.55
C THR A 625 1.99 -1.30 -0.33
N THR A 626 2.37 -1.99 -1.43
CA THR A 626 1.42 -2.56 -2.40
C THR A 626 0.64 -3.75 -1.85
N SER A 627 -0.59 -3.90 -2.34
CA SER A 627 -1.42 -5.10 -2.17
C SER A 627 -1.19 -6.16 -3.27
N TYR A 628 -0.46 -5.81 -4.33
CA TYR A 628 -0.14 -6.72 -5.42
C TYR A 628 1.02 -7.64 -5.06
N GLU A 629 0.89 -8.90 -5.47
CA GLU A 629 1.99 -9.87 -5.39
C GLU A 629 2.70 -9.95 -6.76
N PRO A 630 4.02 -9.68 -6.82
CA PRO A 630 4.76 -9.79 -8.07
C PRO A 630 4.83 -11.25 -8.54
N ASN A 631 4.72 -11.46 -9.85
CA ASN A 631 4.76 -12.79 -10.43
C ASN A 631 6.20 -13.35 -10.46
N LEU A 632 6.64 -13.90 -9.32
CA LEU A 632 8.01 -14.41 -9.17
C LEU A 632 8.33 -15.52 -10.15
N SER A 633 7.36 -16.36 -10.50
CA SER A 633 7.55 -17.47 -11.48
C SER A 633 7.84 -16.93 -12.87
N LYS A 634 7.12 -15.90 -13.33
CA LYS A 634 7.36 -15.23 -14.61
C LYS A 634 8.73 -14.54 -14.61
N LEU A 635 9.05 -13.82 -13.54
CA LEU A 635 10.33 -13.10 -13.40
C LEU A 635 11.54 -14.06 -13.34
N SER A 636 11.42 -15.20 -12.68
CA SER A 636 12.51 -16.19 -12.62
C SER A 636 12.81 -16.83 -13.97
N LYS A 637 11.78 -17.09 -14.80
CA LYS A 637 11.91 -17.65 -16.15
C LYS A 637 12.57 -16.68 -17.14
N THR A 638 12.25 -15.39 -17.09
CA THR A 638 12.87 -14.38 -17.98
C THR A 638 14.36 -14.22 -17.75
N MET A 639 14.88 -14.53 -16.55
CA MET A 639 16.31 -14.48 -16.28
C MET A 639 17.11 -15.64 -16.89
N GLN A 640 16.47 -16.75 -17.22
CA GLN A 640 17.13 -17.89 -17.85
C GLN A 640 17.45 -17.64 -19.33
N SER A 641 16.62 -16.86 -20.02
CA SER A 641 16.81 -16.54 -21.44
C SER A 641 17.95 -15.54 -21.71
N GLN A 642 18.41 -14.80 -20.71
CA GLN A 642 19.50 -13.81 -20.85
C GLN A 642 20.92 -14.37 -20.65
N ARG A 643 21.10 -15.64 -20.24
CA ARG A 643 22.41 -16.28 -20.02
C ARG A 643 22.92 -17.09 -21.19
N SER A 644 22.28 -17.05 -22.33
CA SER A 644 22.70 -17.77 -23.55
C SER A 644 23.45 -16.87 -24.57
N HIS A 645 24.26 -15.91 -24.07
CA HIS A 645 25.20 -15.16 -24.87
C HIS A 645 26.59 -15.19 -24.23
#